data_8e9bc77ab762fa908402e44c8ae82ace
#
_entry.id   8e9bc77ab762fa908402e44c8ae82ace
#
_cell.length_a   1.000
_cell.length_b   1.000
_cell.length_c   1.000
_cell.angle_alpha   90.00
_cell.angle_beta   90.00
_cell.angle_gamma   90.00
#
_symmetry.space_group_name_H-M   'P 1'
#
loop_
_entity.id
_entity.type
_entity.pdbx_description
1 polymer ?
#
loop_
_entity_poly.entity_id
_entity_poly.type
_entity_poly.pdbx_seq_one_letter_code
_entity_poly.pdbx_strand_id
1 'polypeptide(L)'
;TLRELTQDCGLTRTGPDTVRVSLPGGSDAAEHIFAAVVSWYQANDLASDAHEAFNRELFAAYADIPLDGAAVDELSYMTSPFFDFTPGSYQKWDEHPYYSHALDARYQAQYRRSLRLDYLNRFIGNAADPNEQLVSINCYHAFIRQITINAEQTFYQNVKSTFGSGAFVGVHPTWFAIEETDNTPEVWKNGIDWWGVPRDYGFTDEIMLYPVRLALTHKAEANVFYNMWYGEGAGFLTSFFKEIYRNARYGGRTISLAYECRFERVVQQLCRPGELEAVSQCEQRIRALDHVQHAPAASDVLIIMGVPAACNAKYNQNVHGTWDTYGSVFKRVFSLARGLWDAGYNCDLVGSYEIDSGAIRLLPDGTAQYGSQTFHFVLYAYPQFATQSEQVFLQELAGRKLPAAVIGELDTGFSGEDLTALGVQLRSSLFWCSDNPEISDLTALLAANHIRTYRLPCGCVLQDGSMIFTAPDAAAPSGNPLFTELSVEGRQIRIDAQDFVFLKLAAGGIQRLEGPAIRSVHIDGKPVVSFASYQLVSLHTLTLAFLGDSVTEGCFETYEAPDHTWQCVMDPDAVYHAQLRPMLQDYLRGHGSHAGVRIINAGIGGNTSREGLARLEPDVLRYRPDITVVCFGLNDVHGGDAGLGAYQDCLREIFRALRRAGSMPVFMTPNMMCTGTTARYAACPPLREMQAHCCALQLNGQVDRYMQAARDVCEEARVPVCDCYALWKERFSGGEDITALLSNEINHPSRPLHRLFAEQLLHVLLREGLLDQALQETD
;
A
#
# COMPACT_ATOMS: atom_id res chain seq x y z
N THR A 1 -1.01 -27.49 41.83
CA THR A 1 0.25 -27.17 41.15
C THR A 1 0.37 -28.06 39.93
N LEU A 2 0.56 -27.49 38.75
CA LEU A 2 0.84 -28.23 37.53
C LEU A 2 2.24 -28.86 37.62
N ARG A 3 2.35 -30.16 37.27
CA ARG A 3 3.60 -30.87 37.18
C ARG A 3 3.72 -31.51 35.81
N GLU A 4 4.84 -31.28 35.14
CA GLU A 4 5.16 -31.95 33.89
C GLU A 4 5.64 -33.38 34.17
N LEU A 5 5.05 -34.37 33.51
CA LEU A 5 5.36 -35.78 33.62
C LEU A 5 5.89 -36.38 32.31
N THR A 6 6.17 -35.55 31.30
CA THR A 6 6.53 -35.98 29.94
C THR A 6 7.72 -36.96 29.92
N GLN A 7 8.73 -36.73 30.75
CA GLN A 7 9.92 -37.56 30.85
C GLN A 7 9.69 -38.87 31.65
N ASP A 8 8.67 -38.87 32.51
CA ASP A 8 8.38 -39.98 33.43
C ASP A 8 7.30 -40.92 32.86
N CYS A 9 6.66 -40.56 31.73
CA CYS A 9 5.59 -41.31 31.11
C CYS A 9 6.10 -42.36 30.13
N GLY A 10 5.53 -43.59 30.19
CA GLY A 10 5.71 -44.59 29.14
C GLY A 10 4.73 -44.34 27.97
N LEU A 11 5.25 -44.28 26.74
CA LEU A 11 4.44 -44.17 25.53
C LEU A 11 4.49 -45.49 24.76
N THR A 12 3.33 -46.07 24.45
CA THR A 12 3.20 -47.28 23.64
C THR A 12 2.21 -47.08 22.53
N ARG A 13 2.64 -47.22 21.28
CA ARG A 13 1.72 -47.17 20.14
C ARG A 13 0.86 -48.46 20.12
N THR A 14 -0.45 -48.31 20.20
CA THR A 14 -1.40 -49.44 20.26
C THR A 14 -2.23 -49.58 18.99
N GLY A 15 -2.09 -48.63 18.05
CA GLY A 15 -2.79 -48.62 16.75
C GLY A 15 -2.19 -47.59 15.80
N PRO A 16 -2.71 -47.48 14.56
CA PRO A 16 -2.25 -46.47 13.58
C PRO A 16 -2.33 -45.05 14.14
N ASP A 17 -3.42 -44.76 14.84
CA ASP A 17 -3.74 -43.41 15.38
C ASP A 17 -3.98 -43.44 16.90
N THR A 18 -3.43 -44.45 17.61
CA THR A 18 -3.68 -44.62 19.03
C THR A 18 -2.35 -44.84 19.78
N VAL A 19 -2.15 -44.04 20.80
CA VAL A 19 -1.00 -44.13 21.72
C VAL A 19 -1.53 -44.35 23.14
N ARG A 20 -0.97 -45.33 23.84
CA ARG A 20 -1.21 -45.49 25.28
C ARG A 20 -0.15 -44.72 26.05
N VAL A 21 -0.60 -43.87 26.94
CA VAL A 21 0.25 -43.16 27.90
C VAL A 21 0.20 -43.91 29.24
N SER A 22 1.35 -44.35 29.72
CA SER A 22 1.47 -44.97 31.07
C SER A 22 2.07 -43.93 32.00
N LEU A 23 1.36 -43.62 33.07
CA LEU A 23 1.77 -42.63 34.05
C LEU A 23 2.65 -43.25 35.12
N PRO A 24 3.60 -42.50 35.73
CA PRO A 24 4.38 -42.97 36.85
C PRO A 24 3.53 -43.28 38.08
N GLY A 25 3.98 -44.21 38.93
CA GLY A 25 3.28 -44.54 40.17
C GLY A 25 3.08 -43.30 41.07
N GLY A 26 1.88 -43.16 41.64
CA GLY A 26 1.52 -42.03 42.48
C GLY A 26 0.78 -40.87 41.74
N SER A 27 0.56 -41.02 40.45
CA SER A 27 -0.27 -40.06 39.67
C SER A 27 -1.77 -40.18 39.97
N ASP A 28 -2.18 -41.24 40.69
CA ASP A 28 -3.59 -41.42 41.10
C ASP A 28 -4.12 -40.33 42.05
N ALA A 29 -3.20 -39.53 42.62
CA ALA A 29 -3.56 -38.38 43.44
C ALA A 29 -3.83 -37.11 42.61
N ALA A 30 -3.62 -37.14 41.28
CA ALA A 30 -3.90 -36.02 40.41
C ALA A 30 -5.41 -35.90 40.17
N GLU A 31 -5.95 -34.70 40.35
CA GLU A 31 -7.37 -34.40 40.11
C GLU A 31 -7.68 -34.38 38.58
N HIS A 32 -6.73 -33.91 37.79
CA HIS A 32 -6.81 -33.88 36.34
C HIS A 32 -5.47 -34.20 35.68
N ILE A 33 -5.54 -34.85 34.52
CA ILE A 33 -4.36 -35.20 33.70
C ILE A 33 -4.59 -34.65 32.30
N PHE A 34 -3.63 -33.89 31.80
CA PHE A 34 -3.66 -33.30 30.46
C PHE A 34 -2.57 -33.91 29.60
N ALA A 35 -2.89 -34.23 28.34
CA ALA A 35 -1.95 -34.68 27.34
C ALA A 35 -1.91 -33.66 26.21
N ALA A 36 -0.73 -33.08 25.97
CA ALA A 36 -0.48 -32.24 24.80
C ALA A 36 0.18 -33.10 23.71
N VAL A 37 -0.42 -33.09 22.51
CA VAL A 37 0.14 -33.73 21.33
C VAL A 37 0.91 -32.66 20.54
N VAL A 38 2.21 -32.93 20.31
CA VAL A 38 3.07 -32.04 19.53
C VAL A 38 3.25 -32.61 18.12
N SER A 39 2.84 -31.86 17.12
CA SER A 39 3.07 -32.17 15.71
C SER A 39 4.18 -31.30 15.15
N TRP A 40 5.09 -31.88 14.38
CA TRP A 40 6.15 -31.15 13.71
C TRP A 40 5.71 -30.77 12.29
N TYR A 41 5.83 -29.49 11.93
CA TYR A 41 5.60 -29.00 10.58
C TYR A 41 6.60 -27.88 10.26
N GLN A 42 6.75 -27.60 8.96
CA GLN A 42 7.62 -26.50 8.52
C GLN A 42 6.88 -25.18 8.67
N ALA A 43 7.48 -24.27 9.41
CA ALA A 43 7.01 -22.90 9.57
C ALA A 43 8.20 -21.97 9.85
N ASN A 44 8.02 -20.68 9.63
CA ASN A 44 9.00 -19.68 10.03
C ASN A 44 9.10 -19.60 11.55
N ASP A 45 10.30 -19.78 12.09
CA ASP A 45 10.58 -19.59 13.51
C ASP A 45 11.22 -18.21 13.73
N LEU A 46 10.40 -17.22 14.03
CA LEU A 46 10.83 -15.82 14.26
C LEU A 46 11.76 -15.70 15.49
N ALA A 47 11.79 -16.67 16.38
CA ALA A 47 12.69 -16.70 17.52
C ALA A 47 14.05 -17.32 17.19
N SER A 48 14.24 -17.90 16.01
CA SER A 48 15.47 -18.55 15.59
C SER A 48 16.48 -17.57 15.01
N ASP A 49 17.75 -17.73 15.36
CA ASP A 49 18.86 -17.00 14.73
C ASP A 49 18.98 -17.33 13.23
N ALA A 50 18.47 -18.48 12.79
CA ALA A 50 18.42 -18.86 11.38
C ALA A 50 17.47 -17.96 10.58
N HIS A 51 16.37 -17.49 11.18
CA HIS A 51 15.47 -16.54 10.55
C HIS A 51 16.16 -15.19 10.28
N GLU A 52 16.90 -14.68 11.24
CA GLU A 52 17.68 -13.44 11.07
C GLU A 52 18.79 -13.61 10.01
N ALA A 53 19.49 -14.74 10.01
CA ALA A 53 20.52 -15.05 9.01
C ALA A 53 19.93 -15.11 7.61
N PHE A 54 18.81 -15.80 7.43
CA PHE A 54 18.09 -15.87 6.15
C PHE A 54 17.68 -14.49 5.64
N ASN A 55 17.11 -13.64 6.49
CA ASN A 55 16.72 -12.28 6.10
C ASN A 55 17.93 -11.45 5.63
N ARG A 56 19.05 -11.52 6.36
CA ARG A 56 20.28 -10.82 5.91
C ARG A 56 20.80 -11.33 4.57
N GLU A 57 20.80 -12.64 4.35
CA GLU A 57 21.21 -13.23 3.07
C GLU A 57 20.26 -12.84 1.93
N LEU A 58 18.95 -12.84 2.21
CA LEU A 58 17.93 -12.40 1.24
C LEU A 58 18.19 -10.96 0.80
N PHE A 59 18.31 -10.01 1.73
CA PHE A 59 18.58 -8.61 1.37
C PHE A 59 19.93 -8.43 0.71
N ALA A 60 20.97 -9.16 1.11
CA ALA A 60 22.27 -9.11 0.45
C ALA A 60 22.20 -9.58 -1.02
N ALA A 61 21.32 -10.52 -1.35
CA ALA A 61 21.10 -11.01 -2.70
C ALA A 61 20.45 -9.96 -3.63
N TYR A 62 19.80 -8.93 -3.07
CA TYR A 62 19.17 -7.84 -3.81
C TYR A 62 19.93 -6.51 -3.70
N ALA A 63 21.11 -6.49 -3.07
CA ALA A 63 21.83 -5.24 -2.77
C ALA A 63 22.33 -4.48 -4.02
N ASP A 64 22.49 -5.17 -5.14
CA ASP A 64 22.89 -4.59 -6.44
C ASP A 64 21.69 -4.10 -7.29
N ILE A 65 20.46 -4.34 -6.82
CA ILE A 65 19.24 -3.89 -7.49
C ILE A 65 18.84 -2.53 -6.88
N PRO A 66 18.61 -1.49 -7.68
CA PRO A 66 18.23 -0.16 -7.19
C PRO A 66 16.76 -0.15 -6.75
N LEU A 67 16.47 -0.71 -5.58
CA LEU A 67 15.14 -0.70 -4.98
C LEU A 67 14.96 0.54 -4.10
N ASP A 68 13.80 1.18 -4.21
CA ASP A 68 13.42 2.33 -3.37
C ASP A 68 13.02 1.92 -1.95
N GLY A 69 12.86 0.62 -1.69
CA GLY A 69 12.50 0.08 -0.39
C GLY A 69 11.91 -1.32 -0.48
N ALA A 70 11.31 -1.75 0.63
CA ALA A 70 10.65 -3.04 0.70
C ALA A 70 9.44 -3.00 1.64
N ALA A 71 8.50 -3.91 1.44
CA ALA A 71 7.37 -4.13 2.32
C ALA A 71 7.29 -5.61 2.72
N VAL A 72 6.77 -5.87 3.91
CA VAL A 72 6.49 -7.21 4.40
C VAL A 72 5.02 -7.32 4.81
N ASP A 73 4.45 -8.46 4.51
CA ASP A 73 3.07 -8.79 4.83
C ASP A 73 3.04 -9.82 5.96
N GLU A 74 2.25 -9.53 7.02
CA GLU A 74 1.90 -10.42 8.14
C GLU A 74 3.09 -11.19 8.75
N LEU A 75 4.21 -10.56 8.99
CA LEU A 75 5.39 -11.17 9.60
C LEU A 75 5.14 -11.45 11.08
N SER A 76 4.55 -12.59 11.41
CA SER A 76 4.17 -12.94 12.78
C SER A 76 3.99 -14.43 12.99
N TYR A 77 3.85 -14.84 14.26
CA TYR A 77 3.33 -16.15 14.58
C TYR A 77 1.81 -16.18 14.48
N MET A 78 1.27 -17.18 13.80
CA MET A 78 -0.16 -17.45 13.81
C MET A 78 -0.55 -18.09 15.15
N THR A 79 -0.81 -17.26 16.14
CA THR A 79 -1.13 -17.71 17.50
C THR A 79 -2.60 -17.51 17.86
N SER A 80 -3.39 -17.00 16.92
CA SER A 80 -4.79 -16.65 17.15
C SER A 80 -5.74 -17.58 16.41
N PRO A 81 -6.91 -17.87 16.99
CA PRO A 81 -7.97 -18.65 16.37
C PRO A 81 -8.63 -17.97 15.15
N PHE A 82 -8.17 -16.78 14.79
CA PHE A 82 -8.86 -15.91 13.84
C PHE A 82 -8.49 -16.10 12.37
N PHE A 83 -7.59 -17.03 12.07
CA PHE A 83 -7.08 -17.18 10.71
C PHE A 83 -8.05 -17.84 9.73
N ASP A 84 -9.07 -18.49 10.23
CA ASP A 84 -10.04 -19.16 9.37
C ASP A 84 -11.41 -18.52 9.56
N PHE A 85 -11.85 -17.79 8.56
CA PHE A 85 -13.18 -17.16 8.52
C PHE A 85 -14.34 -18.14 8.38
N THR A 86 -14.04 -19.44 8.35
CA THR A 86 -15.07 -20.48 8.23
C THR A 86 -15.67 -20.76 9.61
N PRO A 87 -16.98 -20.57 9.82
CA PRO A 87 -17.61 -20.91 11.08
C PRO A 87 -17.31 -22.36 11.48
N GLY A 88 -16.74 -22.53 12.68
CA GLY A 88 -16.38 -23.84 13.23
C GLY A 88 -14.91 -24.26 13.06
N SER A 89 -14.09 -23.53 12.30
CA SER A 89 -12.65 -23.81 12.20
C SER A 89 -11.83 -23.17 13.31
N TYR A 90 -12.36 -22.18 13.99
CA TYR A 90 -11.69 -21.38 15.02
C TYR A 90 -11.21 -22.19 16.22
N GLN A 91 -11.92 -23.26 16.57
CA GLN A 91 -11.56 -24.12 17.69
C GLN A 91 -10.26 -24.92 17.47
N LYS A 92 -9.86 -25.10 16.21
CA LYS A 92 -8.70 -25.94 15.88
C LYS A 92 -7.35 -25.22 16.06
N TRP A 93 -7.30 -23.90 15.89
CA TRP A 93 -6.04 -23.17 15.95
C TRP A 93 -5.61 -22.81 17.37
N ASP A 94 -6.54 -22.60 18.30
CA ASP A 94 -6.24 -22.45 19.72
C ASP A 94 -5.67 -23.75 20.32
N GLU A 95 -5.91 -24.89 19.69
CA GLU A 95 -5.39 -26.20 20.09
C GLU A 95 -3.95 -26.44 19.60
N HIS A 96 -3.41 -25.60 18.72
CA HIS A 96 -2.11 -25.77 18.08
C HIS A 96 -1.19 -24.54 18.18
N PRO A 97 -0.86 -24.06 19.38
CA PRO A 97 0.03 -22.92 19.53
C PRO A 97 1.44 -23.25 19.00
N TYR A 98 2.11 -22.26 18.43
CA TYR A 98 3.47 -22.39 17.97
C TYR A 98 4.41 -22.70 19.13
N TYR A 99 5.26 -23.69 18.94
CA TYR A 99 6.33 -24.05 19.85
C TYR A 99 7.61 -24.37 19.08
N SER A 100 8.72 -23.77 19.47
CA SER A 100 10.05 -24.15 19.04
C SER A 100 10.98 -24.17 20.24
N HIS A 101 12.10 -24.85 20.11
CA HIS A 101 13.13 -24.84 21.16
C HIS A 101 13.73 -23.45 21.35
N ALA A 102 13.88 -22.66 20.25
CA ALA A 102 14.36 -21.28 20.33
C ALA A 102 13.37 -20.39 21.07
N LEU A 103 12.09 -20.55 20.77
CA LEU A 103 11.01 -19.80 21.43
C LEU A 103 10.97 -20.09 22.93
N ASP A 104 11.00 -21.37 23.33
CA ASP A 104 11.00 -21.78 24.73
C ASP A 104 12.26 -21.29 25.46
N ALA A 105 13.43 -21.40 24.85
CA ALA A 105 14.67 -20.92 25.46
C ALA A 105 14.65 -19.41 25.71
N ARG A 106 14.16 -18.61 24.75
CA ARG A 106 14.02 -17.17 24.94
C ARG A 106 12.96 -16.82 26.00
N TYR A 107 11.83 -17.55 26.02
CA TYR A 107 10.79 -17.36 27.03
C TYR A 107 11.34 -17.66 28.47
N GLN A 108 12.03 -18.78 28.65
CA GLN A 108 12.65 -19.15 29.92
C GLN A 108 13.69 -18.11 30.35
N ALA A 109 14.50 -17.61 29.40
CA ALA A 109 15.51 -16.60 29.71
C ALA A 109 14.86 -15.28 30.20
N GLN A 110 13.73 -14.88 29.62
CA GLN A 110 13.05 -13.63 29.93
C GLN A 110 12.21 -13.71 31.22
N TYR A 111 11.40 -14.77 31.38
CA TYR A 111 10.41 -14.87 32.46
C TYR A 111 10.77 -15.90 33.53
N ARG A 112 11.78 -16.71 33.30
CA ARG A 112 12.16 -17.88 34.18
C ARG A 112 10.99 -18.82 34.37
N ARG A 113 10.15 -18.97 33.35
CA ARG A 113 8.94 -19.80 33.29
C ARG A 113 9.06 -20.78 32.13
N SER A 114 8.31 -21.88 32.18
CA SER A 114 8.21 -22.84 31.08
C SER A 114 7.10 -22.41 30.11
N LEU A 115 7.46 -22.20 28.84
CA LEU A 115 6.49 -21.90 27.82
C LEU A 115 5.42 -23.02 27.68
N ARG A 116 5.81 -24.27 27.81
CA ARG A 116 4.88 -25.42 27.75
C ARG A 116 3.86 -25.40 28.87
N LEU A 117 4.28 -25.09 30.08
CA LEU A 117 3.36 -24.99 31.22
C LEU A 117 2.46 -23.80 31.10
N ASP A 118 2.95 -22.66 30.62
CA ASP A 118 2.16 -21.48 30.44
C ASP A 118 1.15 -21.63 29.30
N TYR A 119 1.45 -22.40 28.26
CA TYR A 119 0.45 -22.78 27.27
C TYR A 119 -0.77 -23.45 27.88
N LEU A 120 -0.54 -24.38 28.81
CA LEU A 120 -1.64 -25.09 29.48
C LEU A 120 -2.33 -24.21 30.52
N ASN A 121 -1.57 -23.51 31.35
CA ASN A 121 -2.10 -22.65 32.39
C ASN A 121 -3.08 -21.60 31.88
N ARG A 122 -2.86 -21.04 30.68
CA ARG A 122 -3.77 -20.07 30.08
C ARG A 122 -5.20 -20.58 29.99
N PHE A 123 -5.40 -21.88 29.76
CA PHE A 123 -6.72 -22.48 29.58
C PHE A 123 -7.26 -23.17 30.83
N ILE A 124 -6.39 -23.77 31.61
CA ILE A 124 -6.76 -24.67 32.70
C ILE A 124 -6.92 -23.90 34.02
N GLY A 125 -6.05 -22.92 34.21
CA GLY A 125 -5.93 -22.23 35.48
C GLY A 125 -5.28 -23.13 36.58
N ASN A 126 -5.17 -22.57 37.76
CA ASN A 126 -4.67 -23.27 38.96
C ASN A 126 -5.56 -22.91 40.14
N ALA A 127 -6.37 -23.89 40.64
CA ALA A 127 -7.26 -23.64 41.73
C ALA A 127 -6.55 -23.29 43.06
N ALA A 128 -5.27 -23.66 43.20
CA ALA A 128 -4.47 -23.33 44.38
C ALA A 128 -3.85 -21.93 44.29
N ASP A 129 -3.69 -21.39 43.07
CA ASP A 129 -3.17 -20.06 42.81
C ASP A 129 -3.89 -19.45 41.58
N PRO A 130 -4.96 -18.69 41.79
CA PRO A 130 -5.69 -18.05 40.69
C PRO A 130 -4.82 -17.09 39.84
N ASN A 131 -3.76 -16.52 40.44
CA ASN A 131 -2.87 -15.60 39.75
C ASN A 131 -1.95 -16.30 38.74
N GLU A 132 -1.71 -17.61 38.90
CA GLU A 132 -0.86 -18.36 37.98
C GLU A 132 -1.38 -18.34 36.53
N GLN A 133 -2.70 -18.43 36.35
CA GLN A 133 -3.32 -18.35 35.02
C GLN A 133 -3.12 -16.96 34.39
N LEU A 134 -3.43 -15.91 35.14
CA LEU A 134 -3.28 -14.57 34.64
C LEU A 134 -1.83 -14.23 34.28
N VAL A 135 -0.88 -14.63 35.12
CA VAL A 135 0.56 -14.42 34.83
C VAL A 135 0.99 -15.16 33.56
N SER A 136 0.51 -16.39 33.37
CA SER A 136 0.76 -17.17 32.15
C SER A 136 0.20 -16.48 30.91
N ILE A 137 -0.99 -15.90 30.99
CA ILE A 137 -1.63 -15.14 29.90
C ILE A 137 -0.80 -13.90 29.58
N ASN A 138 -0.50 -13.09 30.59
CA ASN A 138 0.24 -11.85 30.43
C ASN A 138 1.64 -12.07 29.85
N CYS A 139 2.41 -13.00 30.43
CA CYS A 139 3.76 -13.31 29.97
C CYS A 139 3.75 -13.83 28.54
N TYR A 140 2.84 -14.73 28.21
CA TYR A 140 2.76 -15.32 26.87
C TYR A 140 2.47 -14.24 25.80
N HIS A 141 1.42 -13.45 25.98
CA HIS A 141 1.05 -12.46 24.97
C HIS A 141 2.08 -11.34 24.84
N ALA A 142 2.64 -10.86 25.95
CA ALA A 142 3.74 -9.90 25.92
C ALA A 142 4.98 -10.44 25.20
N PHE A 143 5.29 -11.73 25.41
CA PHE A 143 6.43 -12.39 24.78
C PHE A 143 6.25 -12.53 23.26
N ILE A 144 5.13 -13.08 22.80
CA ILE A 144 4.85 -13.25 21.36
C ILE A 144 4.87 -11.90 20.64
N ARG A 145 4.25 -10.88 21.24
CA ARG A 145 4.31 -9.50 20.74
C ARG A 145 5.76 -9.02 20.58
N GLN A 146 6.60 -9.23 21.58
CA GLN A 146 7.99 -8.78 21.54
C GLN A 146 8.80 -9.51 20.46
N ILE A 147 8.58 -10.81 20.27
CA ILE A 147 9.23 -11.60 19.21
C ILE A 147 8.84 -11.05 17.83
N THR A 148 7.57 -10.75 17.60
CA THR A 148 7.08 -10.17 16.36
C THR A 148 7.70 -8.80 16.11
N ILE A 149 7.68 -7.90 17.10
CA ILE A 149 8.29 -6.56 17.00
C ILE A 149 9.79 -6.69 16.66
N ASN A 150 10.52 -7.58 17.30
CA ASN A 150 11.95 -7.78 17.03
C ASN A 150 12.20 -8.25 15.59
N ALA A 151 11.36 -9.15 15.08
CA ALA A 151 11.47 -9.63 13.70
C ALA A 151 11.23 -8.49 12.69
N GLU A 152 10.20 -7.69 12.90
CA GLU A 152 9.89 -6.55 12.04
C GLU A 152 10.92 -5.43 12.17
N GLN A 153 11.46 -5.19 13.37
CA GLN A 153 12.57 -4.26 13.57
C GLN A 153 13.83 -4.71 12.82
N THR A 154 14.12 -5.99 12.84
CA THR A 154 15.24 -6.58 12.06
C THR A 154 15.01 -6.38 10.56
N PHE A 155 13.79 -6.62 10.08
CA PHE A 155 13.41 -6.35 8.69
C PHE A 155 13.63 -4.87 8.34
N TYR A 156 13.13 -3.95 9.15
CA TYR A 156 13.32 -2.52 8.98
C TYR A 156 14.81 -2.14 8.87
N GLN A 157 15.63 -2.63 9.79
CA GLN A 157 17.07 -2.36 9.80
C GLN A 157 17.78 -2.94 8.57
N ASN A 158 17.41 -4.14 8.14
CA ASN A 158 17.98 -4.76 6.94
C ASN A 158 17.65 -3.96 5.67
N VAL A 159 16.42 -3.48 5.50
CA VAL A 159 16.05 -2.62 4.38
C VAL A 159 16.88 -1.33 4.39
N LYS A 160 16.92 -0.63 5.54
CA LYS A 160 17.66 0.65 5.66
C LYS A 160 19.16 0.47 5.44
N SER A 161 19.74 -0.62 5.91
CA SER A 161 21.18 -0.87 5.74
C SER A 161 21.55 -1.30 4.32
N THR A 162 20.66 -1.99 3.61
CA THR A 162 20.91 -2.52 2.26
C THR A 162 20.64 -1.47 1.18
N PHE A 163 19.50 -0.79 1.26
CA PHE A 163 19.04 0.14 0.21
C PHE A 163 19.22 1.61 0.57
N GLY A 164 19.76 1.90 1.76
CA GLY A 164 20.02 3.27 2.23
C GLY A 164 18.97 3.79 3.20
N SER A 165 19.33 4.81 3.97
CA SER A 165 18.47 5.39 5.01
C SER A 165 17.17 6.00 4.47
N GLY A 166 17.17 6.42 3.21
CA GLY A 166 15.98 6.93 2.52
C GLY A 166 15.04 5.87 1.96
N ALA A 167 15.45 4.59 1.96
CA ALA A 167 14.60 3.51 1.45
C ALA A 167 13.34 3.38 2.32
N PHE A 168 12.18 3.22 1.70
CA PHE A 168 10.95 3.05 2.46
C PHE A 168 10.81 1.66 3.07
N VAL A 169 10.15 1.56 4.20
CA VAL A 169 9.75 0.30 4.82
C VAL A 169 8.26 0.32 5.09
N GLY A 170 7.53 -0.54 4.42
CA GLY A 170 6.12 -0.80 4.65
C GLY A 170 5.94 -2.11 5.44
N VAL A 171 5.06 -2.09 6.42
CA VAL A 171 4.67 -3.28 7.15
C VAL A 171 3.15 -3.35 7.20
N HIS A 172 2.59 -4.44 6.67
CA HIS A 172 1.19 -4.78 6.84
C HIS A 172 1.05 -5.73 8.03
N PRO A 173 0.64 -5.22 9.21
CA PRO A 173 0.71 -6.02 10.42
C PRO A 173 -0.33 -7.13 10.46
N THR A 174 -1.54 -6.90 9.97
CA THR A 174 -2.59 -7.90 9.78
C THR A 174 -3.95 -7.22 9.57
N TRP A 175 -4.96 -8.02 9.41
CA TRP A 175 -6.34 -7.58 9.29
C TRP A 175 -6.96 -7.27 10.65
N PHE A 176 -8.09 -6.59 10.61
CA PHE A 176 -8.92 -6.45 11.77
C PHE A 176 -10.41 -6.46 11.38
N ALA A 177 -11.28 -6.63 12.38
CA ALA A 177 -12.69 -6.77 12.13
C ALA A 177 -13.39 -5.47 11.78
N ILE A 178 -14.39 -5.60 10.94
CA ILE A 178 -15.29 -4.53 10.55
C ILE A 178 -16.29 -4.32 11.70
N GLU A 179 -16.49 -3.07 12.10
CA GLU A 179 -17.42 -2.72 13.19
C GLU A 179 -18.88 -3.07 12.89
N GLU A 180 -19.27 -3.09 11.63
CA GLU A 180 -20.65 -3.39 11.19
C GLU A 180 -21.00 -4.87 11.26
N THR A 181 -20.00 -5.72 11.43
CA THR A 181 -20.16 -7.16 11.64
C THR A 181 -19.85 -7.45 13.11
N ASP A 182 -20.53 -8.37 13.74
CA ASP A 182 -20.24 -8.84 15.10
C ASP A 182 -18.88 -9.54 15.24
N ASN A 183 -17.99 -9.34 14.27
CA ASN A 183 -16.67 -9.93 14.23
C ASN A 183 -15.73 -9.20 15.20
N THR A 184 -14.98 -9.98 15.93
CA THR A 184 -13.98 -9.47 16.87
C THR A 184 -12.80 -8.87 16.12
N PRO A 185 -12.27 -7.72 16.55
CA PRO A 185 -11.07 -7.15 15.97
C PRO A 185 -9.91 -8.12 15.99
N GLU A 186 -9.29 -8.33 14.84
CA GLU A 186 -8.10 -9.16 14.69
C GLU A 186 -6.81 -8.47 15.13
N VAL A 187 -6.92 -7.34 15.83
CA VAL A 187 -5.81 -6.54 16.39
C VAL A 187 -4.75 -7.41 17.06
N TRP A 188 -5.17 -8.53 17.63
CA TRP A 188 -4.32 -9.44 18.40
C TRP A 188 -4.05 -10.74 17.69
N LYS A 189 -4.46 -10.84 16.47
CA LYS A 189 -4.05 -11.94 15.63
C LYS A 189 -2.53 -12.02 15.68
N ASN A 190 -2.04 -13.18 16.07
CA ASN A 190 -0.61 -13.46 16.06
C ASN A 190 0.25 -12.62 17.02
N GLY A 191 -0.31 -11.96 18.02
CA GLY A 191 0.42 -11.13 18.95
C GLY A 191 0.97 -9.84 18.34
N ILE A 192 0.50 -9.45 17.17
CA ILE A 192 0.93 -8.22 16.51
C ILE A 192 0.51 -6.99 17.30
N ASP A 193 1.40 -6.04 17.36
CA ASP A 193 1.16 -4.70 17.89
C ASP A 193 1.45 -3.66 16.80
N TRP A 194 0.40 -3.06 16.27
CA TRP A 194 0.53 -2.04 15.24
C TRP A 194 1.41 -0.87 15.67
N TRP A 195 1.34 -0.49 16.94
CA TRP A 195 2.03 0.68 17.46
C TRP A 195 3.51 0.39 17.76
N GLY A 196 3.85 -0.86 18.07
CA GLY A 196 5.21 -1.27 18.42
C GLY A 196 6.15 -1.46 17.23
N VAL A 197 5.62 -1.51 16.02
CA VAL A 197 6.37 -1.87 14.81
C VAL A 197 7.01 -0.66 14.16
N PRO A 198 8.33 -0.67 13.89
CA PRO A 198 8.99 0.40 13.15
C PRO A 198 8.62 0.36 11.67
N ARG A 199 8.23 1.52 11.13
CA ARG A 199 7.83 1.69 9.73
C ARG A 199 7.89 3.14 9.29
N ASP A 200 8.00 3.38 7.98
CA ASP A 200 7.90 4.72 7.39
C ASP A 200 6.45 5.08 7.04
N TYR A 201 5.58 4.08 6.92
CA TYR A 201 4.17 4.26 6.59
C TYR A 201 3.26 3.60 7.63
N GLY A 202 2.12 4.20 7.87
CA GLY A 202 0.98 3.50 8.41
C GLY A 202 0.38 2.58 7.34
N PHE A 203 0.73 1.31 7.39
CA PHE A 203 0.24 0.31 6.44
C PHE A 203 -0.97 -0.39 7.03
N THR A 204 -2.16 -0.11 6.50
CA THR A 204 -3.42 -0.55 7.09
C THR A 204 -4.42 -0.95 6.02
N ASP A 205 -5.43 -1.73 6.42
CA ASP A 205 -6.60 -1.99 5.61
C ASP A 205 -7.60 -0.81 5.65
N GLU A 206 -8.47 -0.73 4.65
CA GLU A 206 -9.51 0.30 4.56
C GLU A 206 -10.51 0.30 5.70
N ILE A 207 -10.61 -0.83 6.40
CA ILE A 207 -11.55 -1.03 7.52
C ILE A 207 -10.98 -0.61 8.87
N MET A 208 -9.70 -0.24 8.95
CA MET A 208 -9.09 0.19 10.20
C MET A 208 -9.63 1.54 10.68
N LEU A 209 -9.91 1.64 11.97
CA LEU A 209 -10.41 2.86 12.60
C LEU A 209 -9.48 4.06 12.40
N TYR A 210 -10.05 5.23 12.11
CA TYR A 210 -9.26 6.47 12.00
C TYR A 210 -8.46 6.82 13.25
N PRO A 211 -8.93 6.62 14.48
CA PRO A 211 -8.13 6.82 15.70
C PRO A 211 -6.82 6.00 15.72
N VAL A 212 -6.83 4.77 15.21
CA VAL A 212 -5.63 3.93 15.09
C VAL A 212 -4.72 4.45 13.98
N ARG A 213 -5.28 4.76 12.80
CA ARG A 213 -4.53 5.33 11.67
C ARG A 213 -3.83 6.63 12.07
N LEU A 214 -4.53 7.49 12.80
CA LEU A 214 -4.00 8.77 13.26
C LEU A 214 -2.84 8.57 14.24
N ALA A 215 -2.99 7.65 15.21
CA ALA A 215 -1.93 7.29 16.13
C ALA A 215 -0.67 6.77 15.43
N LEU A 216 -0.84 5.91 14.40
CA LEU A 216 0.28 5.42 13.58
C LEU A 216 0.97 6.57 12.83
N THR A 217 0.20 7.49 12.25
CA THR A 217 0.74 8.66 11.55
C THR A 217 1.56 9.55 12.49
N HIS A 218 1.06 9.81 13.70
CA HIS A 218 1.76 10.60 14.69
C HIS A 218 3.06 9.92 15.16
N LYS A 219 3.03 8.60 15.38
CA LYS A 219 4.20 7.85 15.82
C LYS A 219 5.29 7.76 14.76
N ALA A 220 4.91 7.47 13.52
CA ALA A 220 5.84 7.28 12.42
C ALA A 220 6.36 8.61 11.83
N GLU A 221 5.83 9.76 12.27
CA GLU A 221 6.09 11.08 11.68
C GLU A 221 5.82 11.12 10.17
N ALA A 222 5.07 10.15 9.67
CA ALA A 222 4.73 9.97 8.27
C ALA A 222 3.23 10.19 8.06
N ASN A 223 2.88 11.14 7.19
CA ASN A 223 1.49 11.41 6.83
C ASN A 223 0.90 10.40 5.86
N VAL A 224 1.56 9.25 5.66
CA VAL A 224 1.22 8.34 4.60
C VAL A 224 0.59 7.08 5.15
N PHE A 225 -0.66 6.84 4.77
CA PHE A 225 -1.31 5.55 4.93
C PHE A 225 -1.19 4.79 3.63
N TYR A 226 -0.57 3.64 3.70
CA TYR A 226 -0.70 2.64 2.68
C TYR A 226 -2.00 1.88 2.96
N ASN A 227 -2.99 2.07 2.11
CA ASN A 227 -4.28 1.44 2.29
C ASN A 227 -4.41 0.26 1.33
N MET A 228 -4.54 -0.94 1.88
CA MET A 228 -4.88 -2.13 1.12
C MET A 228 -6.39 -2.20 0.98
N TRP A 229 -6.87 -2.23 -0.23
CA TRP A 229 -8.28 -2.22 -0.55
C TRP A 229 -8.75 -3.59 -1.05
N TYR A 230 -9.70 -4.19 -0.35
CA TYR A 230 -10.23 -5.51 -0.70
C TYR A 230 -11.59 -5.46 -1.43
N GLY A 231 -12.02 -4.30 -1.88
CA GLY A 231 -13.31 -4.11 -2.53
C GLY A 231 -13.46 -4.94 -3.81
N GLU A 232 -14.59 -5.62 -3.93
CA GLU A 232 -14.97 -6.41 -5.11
C GLU A 232 -16.26 -5.88 -5.73
N GLY A 233 -16.40 -6.05 -7.06
CA GLY A 233 -17.66 -5.86 -7.75
C GLY A 233 -17.92 -4.47 -8.33
N ALA A 234 -19.17 -4.18 -8.68
CA ALA A 234 -19.54 -2.98 -9.44
C ALA A 234 -19.34 -1.64 -8.70
N GLY A 235 -19.22 -1.65 -7.39
CA GLY A 235 -19.01 -0.46 -6.56
C GLY A 235 -17.56 -0.20 -6.15
N PHE A 236 -16.66 -1.07 -6.54
CA PHE A 236 -15.26 -1.09 -6.15
C PHE A 236 -14.55 0.27 -6.26
N LEU A 237 -14.50 0.86 -7.46
CA LEU A 237 -13.84 2.15 -7.65
C LEU A 237 -14.53 3.30 -6.92
N THR A 238 -15.86 3.31 -6.86
CA THR A 238 -16.60 4.34 -6.10
C THR A 238 -16.23 4.31 -4.62
N SER A 239 -16.11 3.13 -4.04
CA SER A 239 -15.69 2.97 -2.65
C SER A 239 -14.25 3.43 -2.45
N PHE A 240 -13.36 3.10 -3.37
CA PHE A 240 -11.97 3.57 -3.36
C PHE A 240 -11.86 5.10 -3.43
N PHE A 241 -12.64 5.76 -4.31
CA PHE A 241 -12.66 7.22 -4.37
C PHE A 241 -13.15 7.83 -3.05
N LYS A 242 -14.20 7.28 -2.46
CA LYS A 242 -14.68 7.72 -1.14
C LYS A 242 -13.60 7.64 -0.08
N GLU A 243 -12.84 6.55 -0.05
CA GLU A 243 -11.79 6.34 0.95
C GLU A 243 -10.64 7.34 0.82
N ILE A 244 -10.23 7.69 -0.39
CA ILE A 244 -9.20 8.72 -0.62
C ILE A 244 -9.62 10.06 -0.01
N TYR A 245 -10.86 10.50 -0.30
CA TYR A 245 -11.37 11.77 0.23
C TYR A 245 -11.62 11.71 1.74
N ARG A 246 -12.03 10.55 2.27
CA ARG A 246 -12.16 10.34 3.71
C ARG A 246 -10.79 10.42 4.41
N ASN A 247 -9.79 9.69 3.93
CA ASN A 247 -8.43 9.74 4.48
C ASN A 247 -7.91 11.18 4.50
N ALA A 248 -7.99 11.89 3.40
CA ALA A 248 -7.56 13.27 3.34
C ALA A 248 -8.31 14.17 4.33
N ARG A 249 -9.63 14.00 4.48
CA ARG A 249 -10.46 14.75 5.44
C ARG A 249 -9.99 14.55 6.88
N TYR A 250 -9.38 13.42 7.19
CA TYR A 250 -8.87 13.11 8.52
C TYR A 250 -7.35 13.27 8.65
N GLY A 251 -6.71 13.85 7.65
CA GLY A 251 -5.29 14.13 7.68
C GLY A 251 -4.42 12.97 7.20
N GLY A 252 -5.03 11.87 6.71
CA GLY A 252 -4.31 10.74 6.14
C GLY A 252 -4.05 10.87 4.65
N ARG A 253 -3.00 10.23 4.15
CA ARG A 253 -2.64 10.16 2.73
C ARG A 253 -2.74 8.73 2.24
N THR A 254 -3.31 8.55 1.06
CA THR A 254 -3.45 7.23 0.43
C THR A 254 -2.43 7.09 -0.68
N ILE A 255 -1.62 6.04 -0.66
CA ILE A 255 -0.57 5.80 -1.66
C ILE A 255 -0.78 4.53 -2.48
N SER A 256 -1.74 3.68 -2.14
CA SER A 256 -1.93 2.40 -2.80
C SER A 256 -3.26 2.29 -3.49
N LEU A 257 -3.22 1.56 -4.62
CA LEU A 257 -4.40 1.01 -5.27
C LEU A 257 -5.00 -0.14 -4.46
N ALA A 258 -6.18 -0.57 -4.90
CA ALA A 258 -6.80 -1.78 -4.45
C ALA A 258 -5.84 -2.97 -4.45
N TYR A 259 -5.76 -3.64 -3.32
CA TYR A 259 -5.15 -4.94 -3.20
C TYR A 259 -6.21 -6.00 -3.49
N GLU A 260 -5.88 -6.96 -4.31
CA GLU A 260 -6.75 -8.09 -4.51
C GLU A 260 -5.97 -9.40 -4.56
N CYS A 261 -6.37 -10.32 -3.69
CA CYS A 261 -5.80 -11.68 -3.63
C CYS A 261 -6.04 -12.49 -4.91
N ARG A 262 -6.96 -12.03 -5.76
CA ARG A 262 -7.30 -12.65 -7.04
C ARG A 262 -6.94 -11.74 -8.19
N PHE A 263 -5.67 -11.59 -8.41
CA PHE A 263 -5.06 -10.72 -9.43
C PHE A 263 -5.79 -10.76 -10.80
N GLU A 264 -6.27 -11.93 -11.20
CA GLU A 264 -7.01 -12.11 -12.44
C GLU A 264 -8.30 -11.29 -12.52
N ARG A 265 -9.01 -11.11 -11.40
CA ARG A 265 -10.24 -10.29 -11.35
C ARG A 265 -9.95 -8.79 -11.43
N VAL A 266 -8.92 -8.31 -10.77
CA VAL A 266 -8.49 -6.89 -10.83
C VAL A 266 -8.11 -6.55 -12.26
N VAL A 267 -7.30 -7.36 -12.91
CA VAL A 267 -6.90 -7.13 -14.30
C VAL A 267 -8.12 -7.12 -15.21
N GLN A 268 -9.04 -8.08 -15.09
CA GLN A 268 -10.28 -8.11 -15.86
C GLN A 268 -11.16 -6.87 -15.61
N GLN A 269 -11.21 -6.39 -14.39
CA GLN A 269 -11.97 -5.19 -14.06
C GLN A 269 -11.31 -3.93 -14.63
N LEU A 270 -10.00 -3.76 -14.45
CA LEU A 270 -9.26 -2.63 -15.00
C LEU A 270 -9.26 -2.58 -16.53
N CYS A 271 -9.45 -3.72 -17.19
CA CYS A 271 -9.62 -3.79 -18.64
C CYS A 271 -11.02 -3.36 -19.13
N ARG A 272 -11.97 -3.06 -18.24
CA ARG A 272 -13.26 -2.53 -18.66
C ARG A 272 -13.11 -1.09 -19.18
N PRO A 273 -13.91 -0.69 -20.18
CA PRO A 273 -13.86 0.66 -20.71
C PRO A 273 -14.01 1.73 -19.62
N GLY A 274 -13.09 2.65 -19.55
CA GLY A 274 -13.10 3.77 -18.60
C GLY A 274 -12.56 3.47 -17.19
N GLU A 275 -12.40 2.22 -16.79
CA GLU A 275 -11.92 1.87 -15.44
C GLU A 275 -10.47 2.29 -15.22
N LEU A 276 -9.58 2.01 -16.16
CA LEU A 276 -8.18 2.40 -16.06
C LEU A 276 -8.02 3.93 -16.08
N GLU A 277 -8.83 4.62 -16.85
CA GLU A 277 -8.87 6.09 -16.86
C GLU A 277 -9.33 6.63 -15.50
N ALA A 278 -10.38 6.05 -14.92
CA ALA A 278 -10.86 6.43 -13.59
C ALA A 278 -9.79 6.21 -12.51
N VAL A 279 -9.04 5.11 -12.56
CA VAL A 279 -7.90 4.86 -11.66
C VAL A 279 -6.83 5.93 -11.85
N SER A 280 -6.46 6.25 -13.09
CA SER A 280 -5.46 7.28 -13.39
C SER A 280 -5.86 8.66 -12.85
N GLN A 281 -7.12 9.05 -13.04
CA GLN A 281 -7.64 10.31 -12.47
C GLN A 281 -7.63 10.30 -10.94
N CYS A 282 -7.89 9.14 -10.33
CA CYS A 282 -7.84 8.96 -8.89
C CYS A 282 -6.40 9.13 -8.37
N GLU A 283 -5.42 8.53 -9.01
CA GLU A 283 -4.01 8.70 -8.66
C GLU A 283 -3.54 10.16 -8.77
N GLN A 284 -4.03 10.88 -9.76
CA GLN A 284 -3.77 12.32 -9.88
C GLN A 284 -4.31 13.09 -8.66
N ARG A 285 -5.49 12.72 -8.16
CA ARG A 285 -6.06 13.34 -6.94
C ARG A 285 -5.26 12.97 -5.69
N ILE A 286 -4.80 11.73 -5.56
CA ILE A 286 -3.91 11.33 -4.47
C ILE A 286 -2.64 12.18 -4.47
N ARG A 287 -2.00 12.36 -5.62
CA ARG A 287 -0.79 13.19 -5.76
C ARG A 287 -1.06 14.66 -5.45
N ALA A 288 -2.20 15.19 -5.89
CA ALA A 288 -2.58 16.57 -5.60
C ALA A 288 -2.85 16.79 -4.10
N LEU A 289 -3.52 15.85 -3.45
CA LEU A 289 -3.72 15.86 -2.00
C LEU A 289 -2.38 15.76 -1.25
N ASP A 290 -1.50 14.89 -1.71
CA ASP A 290 -0.15 14.71 -1.17
C ASP A 290 0.68 15.99 -1.25
N HIS A 291 0.55 16.75 -2.34
CA HIS A 291 1.24 18.01 -2.54
C HIS A 291 0.81 19.09 -1.55
N VAL A 292 -0.44 19.13 -1.16
CA VAL A 292 -0.96 20.20 -0.28
C VAL A 292 -0.95 19.81 1.21
N GLN A 293 -1.07 18.54 1.52
CA GLN A 293 -1.22 18.03 2.88
C GLN A 293 0.11 17.56 3.46
N HIS A 294 0.72 18.38 4.31
CA HIS A 294 2.04 18.11 4.91
C HIS A 294 1.99 17.78 6.41
N ALA A 295 0.82 17.85 7.02
CA ALA A 295 0.65 17.57 8.44
C ALA A 295 -0.53 16.61 8.66
N PRO A 296 -0.48 15.73 9.68
CA PRO A 296 -1.62 14.93 10.08
C PRO A 296 -2.72 15.78 10.72
N ALA A 297 -3.89 15.20 10.93
CA ALA A 297 -4.96 15.86 11.67
C ALA A 297 -4.51 16.13 13.12
N ALA A 298 -4.91 17.26 13.66
CA ALA A 298 -4.69 17.56 15.08
C ALA A 298 -5.61 16.69 15.97
N SER A 299 -5.12 16.31 17.15
CA SER A 299 -5.83 15.50 18.13
C SER A 299 -5.52 15.97 19.54
N ASP A 300 -6.56 16.07 20.40
CA ASP A 300 -6.36 16.46 21.81
C ASP A 300 -6.58 15.31 22.80
N VAL A 301 -7.11 14.16 22.32
CA VAL A 301 -7.47 13.02 23.16
C VAL A 301 -6.59 11.81 22.83
N LEU A 302 -5.87 11.31 23.83
CA LEU A 302 -5.14 10.06 23.76
C LEU A 302 -5.92 8.96 24.49
N ILE A 303 -6.36 7.95 23.75
CA ILE A 303 -7.01 6.76 24.32
C ILE A 303 -5.95 5.67 24.45
N ILE A 304 -5.73 5.21 25.67
CA ILE A 304 -4.81 4.11 25.98
C ILE A 304 -5.65 2.88 26.32
N MET A 305 -5.47 1.82 25.58
CA MET A 305 -6.18 0.55 25.81
C MET A 305 -5.31 -0.40 26.61
N GLY A 306 -5.82 -0.88 27.75
CA GLY A 306 -5.17 -1.87 28.59
C GLY A 306 -5.11 -3.24 27.91
N VAL A 307 -3.99 -3.52 27.28
CA VAL A 307 -3.77 -4.75 26.52
C VAL A 307 -3.81 -6.02 27.36
N PRO A 308 -3.19 -6.07 28.56
CA PRO A 308 -3.29 -7.24 29.41
C PRO A 308 -4.73 -7.57 29.83
N ALA A 309 -5.56 -6.57 30.10
CA ALA A 309 -6.97 -6.77 30.42
C ALA A 309 -7.74 -7.41 29.26
N ALA A 310 -7.50 -6.93 28.04
CA ALA A 310 -8.11 -7.48 26.84
C ALA A 310 -7.66 -8.93 26.56
N CYS A 311 -6.37 -9.24 26.75
CA CYS A 311 -5.87 -10.61 26.62
C CYS A 311 -6.50 -11.55 27.68
N ASN A 312 -6.62 -11.10 28.92
CA ASN A 312 -7.22 -11.91 29.99
C ASN A 312 -8.72 -12.14 29.80
N ALA A 313 -9.44 -11.19 29.23
CA ALA A 313 -10.87 -11.34 28.97
C ALA A 313 -11.19 -12.56 28.10
N LYS A 314 -10.26 -13.00 27.24
CA LYS A 314 -10.39 -14.22 26.44
C LYS A 314 -10.46 -15.49 27.30
N TYR A 315 -9.72 -15.54 28.39
CA TYR A 315 -9.50 -16.77 29.17
C TYR A 315 -10.33 -16.81 30.46
N ASN A 316 -10.78 -15.68 30.98
CA ASN A 316 -11.45 -15.55 32.27
C ASN A 316 -12.86 -16.11 32.35
N GLN A 317 -13.38 -16.68 31.30
CA GLN A 317 -14.64 -17.39 31.38
C GLN A 317 -14.42 -18.85 31.05
N ASN A 318 -14.94 -19.73 31.88
CA ASN A 318 -15.11 -21.16 31.60
C ASN A 318 -15.93 -21.41 30.35
N VAL A 319 -15.58 -20.80 29.27
CA VAL A 319 -16.37 -20.76 28.08
C VAL A 319 -15.66 -21.51 27.00
N HIS A 320 -16.25 -22.58 26.65
CA HIS A 320 -16.27 -22.99 25.28
C HIS A 320 -16.71 -21.80 24.43
N GLY A 321 -15.72 -20.99 24.07
CA GLY A 321 -15.65 -19.99 23.08
C GLY A 321 -16.96 -19.40 22.54
N THR A 322 -17.50 -18.44 23.20
CA THR A 322 -18.26 -17.44 22.49
C THR A 322 -17.32 -16.26 22.26
N TRP A 323 -17.21 -15.83 21.02
CA TRP A 323 -16.53 -14.63 20.55
C TRP A 323 -16.84 -13.38 21.38
N ASP A 324 -18.00 -13.37 22.03
CA ASP A 324 -18.54 -12.25 22.78
C ASP A 324 -17.63 -11.76 23.92
N THR A 325 -16.78 -12.62 24.46
CA THR A 325 -15.99 -12.24 25.64
C THR A 325 -14.64 -11.64 25.29
N TYR A 326 -13.95 -12.23 24.33
CA TYR A 326 -12.67 -11.71 23.84
C TYR A 326 -12.86 -10.36 23.15
N GLY A 327 -13.89 -10.26 22.31
CA GLY A 327 -14.26 -9.03 21.64
C GLY A 327 -14.79 -7.94 22.58
N SER A 328 -15.23 -8.29 23.79
CA SER A 328 -15.95 -7.32 24.64
C SER A 328 -15.09 -6.12 25.04
N VAL A 329 -13.83 -6.31 25.44
CA VAL A 329 -12.94 -5.20 25.82
C VAL A 329 -12.53 -4.41 24.60
N PHE A 330 -12.06 -5.06 23.55
CA PHE A 330 -11.69 -4.40 22.30
C PHE A 330 -12.87 -3.67 21.68
N LYS A 331 -14.01 -4.38 21.53
CA LYS A 331 -15.23 -3.85 20.94
C LYS A 331 -15.71 -2.60 21.69
N ARG A 332 -15.64 -2.59 23.02
CA ARG A 332 -15.96 -1.42 23.84
C ARG A 332 -15.01 -0.26 23.59
N VAL A 333 -13.70 -0.51 23.58
CA VAL A 333 -12.70 0.55 23.35
C VAL A 333 -12.79 1.09 21.93
N PHE A 334 -12.97 0.25 20.92
CA PHE A 334 -13.16 0.69 19.55
C PHE A 334 -14.46 1.46 19.34
N SER A 335 -15.56 0.98 19.90
CA SER A 335 -16.85 1.68 19.84
C SER A 335 -16.77 3.04 20.56
N LEU A 336 -16.04 3.12 21.65
CA LEU A 336 -15.80 4.35 22.38
C LEU A 336 -14.95 5.33 21.55
N ALA A 337 -13.85 4.86 20.97
CA ALA A 337 -12.99 5.68 20.12
C ALA A 337 -13.77 6.20 18.90
N ARG A 338 -14.58 5.36 18.27
CA ARG A 338 -15.48 5.77 17.19
C ARG A 338 -16.53 6.76 17.66
N GLY A 339 -17.17 6.50 18.78
CA GLY A 339 -18.20 7.40 19.32
C GLY A 339 -17.67 8.79 19.62
N LEU A 340 -16.46 8.90 20.18
CA LEU A 340 -15.79 10.19 20.39
C LEU A 340 -15.44 10.84 19.06
N TRP A 341 -14.93 10.07 18.12
CA TRP A 341 -14.63 10.53 16.77
C TRP A 341 -15.87 11.06 16.07
N ASP A 342 -16.99 10.34 16.11
CA ASP A 342 -18.27 10.76 15.52
C ASP A 342 -18.87 11.98 16.21
N ALA A 343 -18.61 12.16 17.50
CA ALA A 343 -18.96 13.36 18.24
C ALA A 343 -18.09 14.59 17.93
N GLY A 344 -17.06 14.44 17.06
CA GLY A 344 -16.21 15.54 16.61
C GLY A 344 -14.86 15.66 17.31
N TYR A 345 -14.54 14.76 18.24
CA TYR A 345 -13.25 14.75 18.92
C TYR A 345 -12.28 13.82 18.17
N ASN A 346 -11.28 14.40 17.51
CA ASN A 346 -10.17 13.60 17.04
C ASN A 346 -9.45 12.99 18.24
N CYS A 347 -9.19 11.70 18.15
CA CYS A 347 -8.50 10.94 19.19
C CYS A 347 -7.52 9.96 18.57
N ASP A 348 -6.42 9.71 19.27
CA ASP A 348 -5.50 8.64 18.98
C ASP A 348 -5.82 7.45 19.85
N LEU A 349 -5.83 6.24 19.27
CA LEU A 349 -5.99 5.00 20.02
C LEU A 349 -4.70 4.20 19.97
N VAL A 350 -4.15 3.90 21.16
CA VAL A 350 -2.90 3.15 21.33
C VAL A 350 -3.02 2.04 22.36
N GLY A 351 -2.17 1.04 22.28
CA GLY A 351 -2.04 0.00 23.29
C GLY A 351 -1.22 0.46 24.50
N SER A 352 -1.53 -0.08 25.70
CA SER A 352 -0.85 0.30 26.94
C SER A 352 0.67 0.00 26.94
N TYR A 353 1.13 -0.94 26.14
CA TYR A 353 2.57 -1.23 25.99
C TYR A 353 3.37 -0.08 25.37
N GLU A 354 2.71 0.94 24.83
CA GLU A 354 3.39 2.17 24.41
C GLU A 354 3.88 3.01 25.61
N ILE A 355 3.33 2.74 26.81
CA ILE A 355 3.89 3.26 28.08
C ILE A 355 5.19 2.52 28.42
N ASP A 356 5.18 1.17 28.34
CA ASP A 356 6.36 0.36 28.63
C ASP A 356 7.55 0.69 27.70
N SER A 357 7.27 0.99 26.44
CA SER A 357 8.28 1.39 25.45
C SER A 357 8.81 2.81 25.68
N GLY A 358 8.17 3.61 26.53
CA GLY A 358 8.48 5.03 26.73
C GLY A 358 8.04 5.95 25.58
N ALA A 359 7.21 5.45 24.66
CA ALA A 359 6.68 6.22 23.55
C ALA A 359 5.67 7.28 24.01
N ILE A 360 4.90 7.00 25.07
CA ILE A 360 4.00 7.97 25.70
C ILE A 360 4.73 8.67 26.83
N ARG A 361 4.76 9.99 26.80
CA ARG A 361 5.44 10.81 27.81
C ARG A 361 4.51 11.86 28.39
N LEU A 362 4.50 12.00 29.70
CA LEU A 362 3.83 13.11 30.40
C LEU A 362 4.77 14.30 30.49
N LEU A 363 4.37 15.44 29.93
CA LEU A 363 5.21 16.63 29.87
C LEU A 363 5.00 17.54 31.11
N PRO A 364 5.99 18.39 31.46
CA PRO A 364 5.91 19.30 32.62
C PRO A 364 4.80 20.35 32.49
N ASP A 365 4.41 20.70 31.28
CA ASP A 365 3.35 21.70 31.00
C ASP A 365 1.92 21.19 31.25
N GLY A 366 1.76 19.93 31.62
CA GLY A 366 0.46 19.33 31.86
C GLY A 366 -0.19 18.75 30.61
N THR A 367 0.62 18.31 29.66
CA THR A 367 0.18 17.60 28.44
C THR A 367 0.80 16.21 28.37
N ALA A 368 0.29 15.35 27.47
CA ALA A 368 0.93 14.09 27.11
C ALA A 368 1.46 14.16 25.67
N GLN A 369 2.54 13.50 25.39
CA GLN A 369 3.13 13.41 24.05
C GLN A 369 3.18 11.96 23.58
N TYR A 370 2.80 11.75 22.32
CA TYR A 370 3.02 10.50 21.60
C TYR A 370 3.41 10.81 20.15
N GLY A 371 4.58 10.33 19.73
CA GLY A 371 5.17 10.73 18.45
C GLY A 371 5.25 12.25 18.28
N SER A 372 4.73 12.76 17.18
CA SER A 372 4.69 14.21 16.87
C SER A 372 3.52 14.95 17.54
N GLN A 373 2.56 14.24 18.15
CA GLN A 373 1.34 14.84 18.70
C GLN A 373 1.44 15.11 20.21
N THR A 374 0.86 16.24 20.63
CA THR A 374 0.65 16.62 22.03
C THR A 374 -0.84 16.57 22.36
N PHE A 375 -1.20 15.92 23.48
CA PHE A 375 -2.56 15.68 23.92
C PHE A 375 -2.88 16.44 25.20
N HIS A 376 -4.12 16.94 25.29
CA HIS A 376 -4.62 17.69 26.41
C HIS A 376 -5.57 16.88 27.30
N PHE A 377 -5.87 15.65 26.89
CA PHE A 377 -6.69 14.70 27.65
C PHE A 377 -6.19 13.27 27.45
N VAL A 378 -6.15 12.49 28.53
CA VAL A 378 -5.83 11.06 28.49
C VAL A 378 -7.04 10.26 28.97
N LEU A 379 -7.45 9.27 28.17
CA LEU A 379 -8.45 8.28 28.54
C LEU A 379 -7.78 6.91 28.62
N TYR A 380 -7.61 6.38 29.84
CA TYR A 380 -7.06 5.05 30.02
C TYR A 380 -8.19 4.05 30.19
N ALA A 381 -8.41 3.22 29.21
CA ALA A 381 -9.46 2.20 29.23
C ALA A 381 -8.92 0.84 29.66
N TYR A 382 -9.50 0.27 30.71
CA TYR A 382 -9.22 -1.05 31.26
C TYR A 382 -7.76 -1.27 31.70
N PRO A 383 -7.26 -0.54 32.70
CA PRO A 383 -5.88 -0.68 33.19
C PRO A 383 -5.65 -1.93 34.07
N GLN A 384 -6.61 -2.84 34.16
CA GLN A 384 -6.47 -4.08 34.90
C GLN A 384 -5.29 -4.90 34.38
N PHE A 385 -4.52 -5.49 35.28
CA PHE A 385 -3.27 -6.20 35.00
C PHE A 385 -2.13 -5.30 34.49
N ALA A 386 -2.12 -4.04 34.96
CA ALA A 386 -1.12 -3.04 34.58
C ALA A 386 0.30 -3.52 34.93
N THR A 387 1.24 -3.28 33.99
CA THR A 387 2.68 -3.44 34.22
C THR A 387 3.19 -2.43 35.26
N GLN A 388 4.43 -2.64 35.75
CA GLN A 388 5.03 -1.69 36.67
C GLN A 388 5.15 -0.28 36.06
N SER A 389 5.47 -0.18 34.76
CA SER A 389 5.57 1.11 34.06
C SER A 389 4.20 1.79 33.94
N GLU A 390 3.16 1.02 33.65
CA GLU A 390 1.78 1.51 33.59
C GLU A 390 1.27 2.00 34.97
N GLN A 391 1.64 1.29 36.05
CA GLN A 391 1.32 1.72 37.43
C GLN A 391 1.99 3.07 37.76
N VAL A 392 3.28 3.21 37.44
CA VAL A 392 4.04 4.47 37.61
C VAL A 392 3.41 5.59 36.77
N PHE A 393 3.07 5.30 35.52
CA PHE A 393 2.43 6.28 34.62
C PHE A 393 1.09 6.78 35.20
N LEU A 394 0.25 5.89 35.74
CA LEU A 394 -1.02 6.27 36.37
C LEU A 394 -0.82 7.13 37.63
N GLN A 395 0.21 6.84 38.45
CA GLN A 395 0.57 7.66 39.60
C GLN A 395 1.06 9.04 39.18
N GLU A 396 1.89 9.11 38.15
CA GLU A 396 2.35 10.39 37.61
C GLU A 396 1.19 11.20 37.03
N LEU A 397 0.31 10.55 36.26
CA LEU A 397 -0.88 11.16 35.66
C LEU A 397 -1.76 11.79 36.74
N ALA A 398 -2.01 11.07 37.84
CA ALA A 398 -2.76 11.56 38.98
C ALA A 398 -2.13 12.76 39.71
N GLY A 399 -0.81 12.87 39.65
CA GLY A 399 -0.04 14.00 40.23
C GLY A 399 0.04 15.22 39.32
N ARG A 400 -0.41 15.14 38.08
CA ARG A 400 -0.31 16.20 37.08
C ARG A 400 -1.60 17.00 36.91
N LYS A 401 -1.52 18.16 36.28
CA LYS A 401 -2.68 18.98 35.91
C LYS A 401 -3.33 18.55 34.58
N LEU A 402 -2.88 17.46 34.00
CA LEU A 402 -3.45 16.93 32.77
C LEU A 402 -4.80 16.28 33.06
N PRO A 403 -5.91 16.75 32.46
CA PRO A 403 -7.21 16.11 32.61
C PRO A 403 -7.14 14.67 32.11
N ALA A 404 -7.65 13.75 32.94
CA ALA A 404 -7.62 12.34 32.58
C ALA A 404 -8.80 11.59 33.17
N ALA A 405 -9.24 10.54 32.47
CA ALA A 405 -10.26 9.61 32.91
C ALA A 405 -9.77 8.16 32.81
N VAL A 406 -10.31 7.31 33.66
CA VAL A 406 -10.07 5.87 33.68
C VAL A 406 -11.38 5.12 33.55
N ILE A 407 -11.40 4.07 32.75
CA ILE A 407 -12.54 3.15 32.60
C ILE A 407 -12.11 1.76 33.08
N GLY A 408 -12.93 1.08 33.84
CA GLY A 408 -12.70 -0.27 34.35
C GLY A 408 -11.97 -0.32 35.70
N GLU A 409 -11.52 -1.50 36.07
CA GLU A 409 -10.92 -1.76 37.38
C GLU A 409 -9.40 -1.70 37.34
N LEU A 410 -8.80 -1.52 38.52
CA LEU A 410 -7.36 -1.62 38.77
C LEU A 410 -7.18 -2.16 40.18
N ASP A 411 -7.21 -3.47 40.34
CA ASP A 411 -7.02 -4.15 41.60
C ASP A 411 -5.92 -5.22 41.54
N THR A 412 -5.53 -5.65 40.36
CA THR A 412 -4.51 -6.69 40.16
C THR A 412 -3.51 -6.21 39.11
N GLY A 413 -2.22 -6.45 39.35
CA GLY A 413 -1.14 -6.11 38.45
C GLY A 413 -0.74 -7.24 37.49
N PHE A 414 0.22 -6.95 36.63
CA PHE A 414 0.68 -7.85 35.57
C PHE A 414 1.22 -9.21 36.09
N SER A 415 1.89 -9.19 37.25
CA SER A 415 2.43 -10.38 37.90
C SER A 415 1.53 -10.94 39.02
N GLY A 416 0.27 -10.50 39.06
CA GLY A 416 -0.70 -10.96 40.06
C GLY A 416 -0.62 -10.22 41.41
N GLU A 417 0.12 -9.13 41.49
CA GLU A 417 0.20 -8.30 42.68
C GLU A 417 -1.12 -7.58 42.97
N ASP A 418 -1.43 -7.41 44.28
CA ASP A 418 -2.62 -6.68 44.72
C ASP A 418 -2.43 -5.16 44.54
N LEU A 419 -3.21 -4.56 43.68
CA LEU A 419 -3.23 -3.13 43.39
C LEU A 419 -4.46 -2.41 43.96
N THR A 420 -5.26 -3.05 44.80
CA THR A 420 -6.50 -2.48 45.37
C THR A 420 -6.25 -1.13 46.05
N ALA A 421 -5.15 -1.03 46.84
CA ALA A 421 -4.81 0.22 47.52
C ALA A 421 -4.43 1.35 46.52
N LEU A 422 -3.72 1.00 45.47
CA LEU A 422 -3.37 1.94 44.39
C LEU A 422 -4.65 2.39 43.66
N GLY A 423 -5.52 1.48 43.28
CA GLY A 423 -6.79 1.79 42.62
C GLY A 423 -7.65 2.76 43.44
N VAL A 424 -7.75 2.52 44.76
CA VAL A 424 -8.47 3.43 45.71
C VAL A 424 -7.81 4.81 45.74
N GLN A 425 -6.48 4.87 45.82
CA GLN A 425 -5.74 6.14 45.81
C GLN A 425 -5.98 6.93 44.50
N LEU A 426 -5.89 6.29 43.37
CA LEU A 426 -6.04 6.94 42.06
C LEU A 426 -7.48 7.46 41.82
N ARG A 427 -8.50 6.75 42.34
CA ARG A 427 -9.90 7.21 42.27
C ARG A 427 -10.14 8.54 43.00
N SER A 428 -9.27 8.94 43.90
CA SER A 428 -9.36 10.24 44.56
C SER A 428 -8.81 11.39 43.73
N SER A 429 -8.04 11.13 42.69
CA SER A 429 -7.28 12.12 41.90
C SER A 429 -7.61 12.11 40.41
N LEU A 430 -8.07 10.99 39.88
CA LEU A 430 -8.49 10.83 38.48
C LEU A 430 -10.01 10.67 38.38
N PHE A 431 -10.58 11.12 37.29
CA PHE A 431 -11.98 10.85 36.99
C PHE A 431 -12.15 9.38 36.60
N TRP A 432 -13.04 8.68 37.36
CA TRP A 432 -13.28 7.27 37.13
C TRP A 432 -14.67 7.06 36.54
N CYS A 433 -14.72 6.54 35.30
CA CYS A 433 -15.98 6.23 34.62
C CYS A 433 -16.51 4.85 35.02
N SER A 434 -17.77 4.58 34.70
CA SER A 434 -18.30 3.21 34.70
C SER A 434 -17.58 2.33 33.70
N ASP A 435 -17.72 1.01 33.79
CA ASP A 435 -17.10 0.04 32.88
C ASP A 435 -17.55 0.18 31.42
N ASN A 436 -18.69 0.78 31.19
CA ASN A 436 -19.22 1.06 29.87
C ASN A 436 -19.89 2.43 29.86
N PRO A 437 -19.09 3.52 29.80
CA PRO A 437 -19.63 4.88 29.83
C PRO A 437 -20.39 5.19 28.55
N GLU A 438 -21.46 5.96 28.66
CA GLU A 438 -22.14 6.52 27.50
C GLU A 438 -21.25 7.58 26.83
N ILE A 439 -21.29 7.66 25.52
CA ILE A 439 -20.50 8.67 24.75
C ILE A 439 -20.87 10.09 25.16
N SER A 440 -22.16 10.34 25.51
CA SER A 440 -22.64 11.63 26.03
C SER A 440 -21.92 12.06 27.29
N ASP A 441 -21.61 11.13 28.21
CA ASP A 441 -20.94 11.44 29.46
C ASP A 441 -19.48 11.82 29.23
N LEU A 442 -18.82 11.08 28.35
CA LEU A 442 -17.44 11.38 27.97
C LEU A 442 -17.31 12.70 27.19
N THR A 443 -18.22 12.97 26.27
CA THR A 443 -18.20 14.26 25.53
C THR A 443 -18.50 15.43 26.45
N ALA A 444 -19.40 15.27 27.44
CA ALA A 444 -19.62 16.27 28.48
C ALA A 444 -18.37 16.51 29.34
N LEU A 445 -17.65 15.44 29.70
CA LEU A 445 -16.37 15.55 30.42
C LEU A 445 -15.31 16.25 29.60
N LEU A 446 -15.16 15.92 28.31
CA LEU A 446 -14.23 16.60 27.41
C LEU A 446 -14.57 18.07 27.26
N ALA A 447 -15.83 18.42 27.08
CA ALA A 447 -16.28 19.81 26.96
C ALA A 447 -16.03 20.59 28.27
N ALA A 448 -16.28 19.98 29.44
CA ALA A 448 -16.01 20.59 30.75
C ALA A 448 -14.50 20.89 30.96
N ASN A 449 -13.63 20.12 30.32
CA ASN A 449 -12.18 20.32 30.33
C ASN A 449 -11.68 21.14 29.15
N HIS A 450 -12.56 21.78 28.38
CA HIS A 450 -12.22 22.63 27.23
C HIS A 450 -11.43 21.93 26.13
N ILE A 451 -11.60 20.61 25.97
CA ILE A 451 -10.94 19.84 24.91
C ILE A 451 -11.51 20.24 23.56
N ARG A 452 -10.64 20.43 22.58
CA ARG A 452 -11.01 20.95 21.27
C ARG A 452 -11.60 19.87 20.37
N THR A 453 -12.52 20.30 19.53
CA THR A 453 -13.00 19.50 18.39
C THR A 453 -12.30 19.98 17.12
N TYR A 454 -11.61 19.08 16.44
CA TYR A 454 -10.85 19.37 15.22
C TYR A 454 -11.58 18.96 13.95
N ARG A 455 -12.69 18.26 14.07
CA ARG A 455 -13.53 17.93 12.93
C ARG A 455 -14.34 19.12 12.49
N LEU A 456 -14.33 19.33 11.17
CA LEU A 456 -15.10 20.37 10.51
C LEU A 456 -16.12 19.72 9.57
N PRO A 457 -17.23 20.40 9.22
CA PRO A 457 -18.08 19.96 8.13
C PRO A 457 -17.23 19.74 6.86
N CYS A 458 -17.25 18.52 6.36
CA CYS A 458 -16.45 18.09 5.21
C CYS A 458 -14.92 18.21 5.36
N GLY A 459 -14.36 18.34 6.58
CA GLY A 459 -12.94 18.53 6.76
C GLY A 459 -12.41 18.38 8.17
N CYS A 460 -11.14 18.73 8.37
CA CYS A 460 -10.49 18.79 9.68
C CYS A 460 -9.42 19.88 9.74
N VAL A 461 -9.01 20.19 10.98
CA VAL A 461 -7.82 21.01 11.27
C VAL A 461 -6.61 20.09 11.38
N LEU A 462 -5.50 20.49 10.76
CA LEU A 462 -4.23 19.78 10.79
C LEU A 462 -3.32 20.32 11.93
N GLN A 463 -2.27 19.57 12.30
CA GLN A 463 -1.35 19.95 13.38
C GLN A 463 -0.70 21.32 13.19
N ASP A 464 -0.46 21.74 11.94
CA ASP A 464 0.14 23.03 11.62
C ASP A 464 -0.87 24.19 11.57
N GLY A 465 -2.11 23.95 12.01
CA GLY A 465 -3.22 24.91 12.01
C GLY A 465 -3.86 25.15 10.65
N SER A 466 -3.43 24.46 9.60
CA SER A 466 -4.12 24.45 8.32
C SER A 466 -5.39 23.59 8.37
N MET A 467 -6.24 23.73 7.37
CA MET A 467 -7.48 22.99 7.26
C MET A 467 -7.57 22.33 5.89
N ILE A 468 -8.09 21.12 5.86
CA ILE A 468 -8.43 20.43 4.62
C ILE A 468 -9.92 20.12 4.59
N PHE A 469 -10.54 20.37 3.44
CA PHE A 469 -11.93 20.06 3.15
C PHE A 469 -11.98 19.17 1.93
N THR A 470 -12.80 18.13 1.96
CA THR A 470 -12.98 17.24 0.81
C THR A 470 -14.45 17.03 0.52
N ALA A 471 -14.79 16.70 -0.72
CA ALA A 471 -16.15 16.37 -1.10
C ALA A 471 -16.68 15.23 -0.20
N PRO A 472 -17.85 15.41 0.46
CA PRO A 472 -18.38 14.43 1.42
C PRO A 472 -18.79 13.12 0.76
N ASP A 473 -19.36 13.23 -0.44
CA ASP A 473 -19.96 12.11 -1.20
C ASP A 473 -19.21 11.92 -2.53
N ALA A 474 -17.89 11.75 -2.44
CA ALA A 474 -17.09 11.45 -3.62
C ALA A 474 -17.59 10.16 -4.29
N ALA A 475 -18.14 10.27 -5.48
CA ALA A 475 -18.67 9.17 -6.27
C ALA A 475 -17.92 8.96 -7.58
N ALA A 476 -17.04 9.90 -7.92
CA ALA A 476 -16.27 9.92 -9.15
C ALA A 476 -14.78 10.17 -8.84
N PRO A 477 -13.87 9.80 -9.75
CA PRO A 477 -12.44 10.03 -9.57
C PRO A 477 -12.07 11.52 -9.51
N SER A 478 -12.91 12.40 -10.08
CA SER A 478 -12.71 13.84 -10.10
C SER A 478 -14.03 14.58 -10.30
N GLY A 479 -14.04 15.89 -10.00
CA GLY A 479 -15.19 16.75 -10.22
C GLY A 479 -16.30 16.62 -9.16
N ASN A 480 -16.01 16.04 -7.99
CA ASN A 480 -17.00 15.86 -6.93
C ASN A 480 -17.33 17.20 -6.26
N PRO A 481 -18.62 17.57 -6.11
CA PRO A 481 -19.01 18.84 -5.51
C PRO A 481 -18.55 18.95 -4.05
N LEU A 482 -18.00 20.09 -3.69
CA LEU A 482 -17.65 20.47 -2.32
C LEU A 482 -18.30 21.80 -1.99
N PHE A 483 -19.29 21.77 -1.12
CA PHE A 483 -19.91 22.95 -0.55
C PHE A 483 -19.91 22.85 0.97
N THR A 484 -19.41 23.87 1.66
CA THR A 484 -19.46 23.91 3.12
C THR A 484 -19.55 25.34 3.64
N GLU A 485 -20.26 25.50 4.75
CA GLU A 485 -20.35 26.74 5.54
C GLU A 485 -20.07 26.38 6.99
N LEU A 486 -19.14 27.09 7.62
CA LEU A 486 -18.69 26.80 8.97
C LEU A 486 -18.16 28.03 9.69
N SER A 487 -18.09 27.95 11.01
CA SER A 487 -17.41 28.94 11.85
C SER A 487 -16.14 28.34 12.45
N VAL A 488 -15.00 28.97 12.19
CA VAL A 488 -13.69 28.58 12.74
C VAL A 488 -13.04 29.81 13.37
N GLU A 489 -12.64 29.72 14.64
CA GLU A 489 -12.01 30.82 15.38
C GLU A 489 -12.79 32.15 15.30
N GLY A 490 -14.12 32.06 15.31
CA GLY A 490 -15.01 33.23 15.23
C GLY A 490 -15.20 33.80 13.83
N ARG A 491 -14.60 33.22 12.81
CA ARG A 491 -14.75 33.60 11.40
C ARG A 491 -15.75 32.70 10.68
N GLN A 492 -16.63 33.30 9.88
CA GLN A 492 -17.55 32.57 9.02
C GLN A 492 -16.87 32.26 7.69
N ILE A 493 -16.75 31.00 7.34
CA ILE A 493 -16.11 30.53 6.10
C ILE A 493 -17.16 29.82 5.25
N ARG A 494 -17.25 30.20 3.98
CA ARG A 494 -18.06 29.52 2.97
C ARG A 494 -17.18 29.13 1.79
N ILE A 495 -17.23 27.86 1.41
CA ILE A 495 -16.46 27.28 0.32
C ILE A 495 -17.43 26.69 -0.71
N ASP A 496 -17.23 27.02 -1.98
CA ASP A 496 -17.83 26.37 -3.16
C ASP A 496 -16.68 25.97 -4.10
N ALA A 497 -16.48 24.66 -4.25
CA ALA A 497 -15.34 24.10 -4.97
C ALA A 497 -15.68 22.71 -5.53
N GLN A 498 -14.67 22.04 -6.06
CA GLN A 498 -14.72 20.61 -6.40
C GLN A 498 -13.57 19.86 -5.71
N ASP A 499 -13.82 18.59 -5.43
CA ASP A 499 -12.90 17.62 -4.91
C ASP A 499 -12.34 17.98 -3.53
N PHE A 500 -11.42 18.93 -3.41
CA PHE A 500 -10.86 19.34 -2.13
C PHE A 500 -10.43 20.82 -2.12
N VAL A 501 -10.30 21.36 -0.91
CA VAL A 501 -9.69 22.68 -0.64
C VAL A 501 -8.78 22.58 0.56
N PHE A 502 -7.56 23.07 0.42
CA PHE A 502 -6.63 23.31 1.51
C PHE A 502 -6.62 24.80 1.85
N LEU A 503 -6.77 25.10 3.14
CA LEU A 503 -6.86 26.49 3.63
C LEU A 503 -5.96 26.66 4.85
N LYS A 504 -5.09 27.68 4.84
CA LYS A 504 -4.36 28.14 6.01
C LYS A 504 -4.65 29.60 6.28
N LEU A 505 -5.10 29.89 7.49
CA LEU A 505 -5.37 31.25 7.96
C LEU A 505 -4.15 31.81 8.68
N ALA A 506 -3.99 33.13 8.62
CA ALA A 506 -3.05 33.92 9.44
C ALA A 506 -3.78 35.08 10.09
N ALA A 507 -3.14 35.77 11.03
CA ALA A 507 -3.75 36.89 11.76
C ALA A 507 -4.28 38.01 10.87
N GLY A 508 -3.75 38.14 9.63
CA GLY A 508 -4.17 39.17 8.66
C GLY A 508 -5.09 38.71 7.53
N GLY A 509 -5.45 37.41 7.48
CA GLY A 509 -6.25 36.86 6.40
C GLY A 509 -5.87 35.45 5.97
N ILE A 510 -5.99 35.14 4.69
CA ILE A 510 -5.58 33.85 4.13
C ILE A 510 -4.08 33.87 3.86
N GLN A 511 -3.37 32.88 4.41
CA GLN A 511 -1.97 32.63 4.11
C GLN A 511 -1.80 31.72 2.90
N ARG A 512 -2.65 30.67 2.81
CA ARG A 512 -2.58 29.67 1.74
C ARG A 512 -4.00 29.18 1.42
N LEU A 513 -4.34 29.11 0.14
CA LEU A 513 -5.62 28.58 -0.34
C LEU A 513 -5.36 27.84 -1.65
N GLU A 514 -5.62 26.56 -1.67
CA GLU A 514 -5.30 25.68 -2.79
C GLU A 514 -6.41 24.64 -3.01
N GLY A 515 -6.64 24.28 -4.26
CA GLY A 515 -7.61 23.25 -4.63
C GLY A 515 -7.78 23.14 -6.14
N PRO A 516 -8.24 21.98 -6.65
CA PRO A 516 -8.29 21.72 -8.09
C PRO A 516 -9.29 22.61 -8.86
N ALA A 517 -10.39 22.98 -8.20
CA ALA A 517 -11.43 23.81 -8.85
C ALA A 517 -12.20 24.58 -7.79
N ILE A 518 -11.64 25.71 -7.35
CA ILE A 518 -12.29 26.62 -6.40
C ILE A 518 -13.15 27.60 -7.19
N ARG A 519 -14.47 27.58 -6.95
CA ARG A 519 -15.42 28.53 -7.57
C ARG A 519 -15.50 29.81 -6.76
N SER A 520 -15.63 29.69 -5.45
CA SER A 520 -15.60 30.83 -4.55
C SER A 520 -15.26 30.44 -3.12
N VAL A 521 -14.56 31.35 -2.42
CA VAL A 521 -14.38 31.30 -0.97
C VAL A 521 -14.76 32.64 -0.40
N HIS A 522 -15.58 32.66 0.63
CA HIS A 522 -15.96 33.86 1.38
C HIS A 522 -15.53 33.72 2.82
N ILE A 523 -14.98 34.77 3.41
CA ILE A 523 -14.67 34.87 4.83
C ILE A 523 -15.39 36.10 5.38
N ASP A 524 -16.19 35.89 6.42
CA ASP A 524 -17.03 36.96 7.03
C ASP A 524 -17.88 37.67 5.99
N GLY A 525 -18.43 36.93 5.03
CA GLY A 525 -19.27 37.45 3.94
C GLY A 525 -18.52 38.17 2.82
N LYS A 526 -17.19 38.31 2.93
CA LYS A 526 -16.36 38.97 1.90
C LYS A 526 -15.74 37.94 0.97
N PRO A 527 -15.84 38.10 -0.34
CA PRO A 527 -15.20 37.20 -1.28
C PRO A 527 -13.68 37.34 -1.18
N VAL A 528 -13.00 36.23 -1.24
CA VAL A 528 -11.53 36.17 -1.30
C VAL A 528 -11.13 36.44 -2.76
N VAL A 529 -10.52 37.60 -3.03
CA VAL A 529 -10.23 38.09 -4.38
C VAL A 529 -8.81 37.85 -4.86
N SER A 530 -7.88 37.48 -3.96
CA SER A 530 -6.53 37.09 -4.32
C SER A 530 -6.26 35.68 -3.82
N PHE A 531 -6.47 34.77 -4.72
CA PHE A 531 -5.79 33.47 -4.64
C PHE A 531 -4.36 33.73 -5.10
N ALA A 532 -3.35 33.25 -4.40
CA ALA A 532 -2.35 32.56 -5.17
C ALA A 532 -3.13 31.42 -5.80
N SER A 533 -3.67 31.64 -7.01
CA SER A 533 -4.15 30.55 -7.80
C SER A 533 -2.92 29.69 -7.96
N TYR A 534 -2.81 28.67 -7.12
CA TYR A 534 -2.18 27.47 -7.53
C TYR A 534 -3.10 27.07 -8.67
N GLN A 535 -2.72 27.41 -9.89
CA GLN A 535 -2.96 26.46 -10.91
C GLN A 535 -2.46 25.21 -10.27
N LEU A 536 -3.35 24.30 -9.93
CA LEU A 536 -2.95 22.92 -9.97
C LEU A 536 -2.18 22.90 -11.24
N VAL A 537 -0.85 22.79 -11.13
CA VAL A 537 -0.05 22.34 -12.24
C VAL A 537 -0.89 21.19 -12.70
N SER A 538 -1.56 21.40 -13.83
CA SER A 538 -2.44 20.41 -14.38
C SER A 538 -1.61 19.15 -14.25
N LEU A 539 -2.02 18.21 -13.40
CA LEU A 539 -1.33 16.93 -13.31
C LEU A 539 -1.72 16.19 -14.57
N HIS A 540 -1.60 16.94 -15.67
CA HIS A 540 -1.78 16.43 -16.99
C HIS A 540 -0.78 15.29 -17.13
N THR A 541 -1.31 14.13 -17.28
CA THR A 541 -0.50 12.97 -17.60
C THR A 541 -0.33 12.98 -19.10
N LEU A 542 0.82 13.46 -19.57
CA LEU A 542 1.19 13.35 -20.96
C LEU A 542 1.11 11.88 -21.38
N THR A 543 0.12 11.53 -22.16
CA THR A 543 -0.16 10.15 -22.56
C THR A 543 0.33 9.94 -23.99
N LEU A 544 1.31 9.04 -24.15
CA LEU A 544 1.79 8.62 -25.47
C LEU A 544 1.36 7.17 -25.72
N ALA A 545 0.77 6.90 -26.87
CA ALA A 545 0.50 5.55 -27.35
C ALA A 545 1.48 5.15 -28.47
N PHE A 546 1.85 3.90 -28.48
CA PHE A 546 2.79 3.33 -29.46
C PHE A 546 2.12 2.18 -30.19
N LEU A 547 1.63 2.45 -31.39
CA LEU A 547 0.93 1.49 -32.25
C LEU A 547 1.95 0.91 -33.25
N GLY A 548 2.20 -0.41 -33.17
CA GLY A 548 3.20 -1.03 -34.02
C GLY A 548 3.16 -2.56 -34.00
N ASP A 549 4.27 -3.14 -34.42
CA ASP A 549 4.49 -4.58 -34.54
C ASP A 549 5.37 -5.14 -33.39
N SER A 550 6.08 -6.24 -33.65
CA SER A 550 6.96 -6.92 -32.68
C SER A 550 8.09 -6.02 -32.11
N VAL A 551 8.58 -5.07 -32.90
CA VAL A 551 9.61 -4.11 -32.42
C VAL A 551 9.04 -3.18 -31.38
N THR A 552 7.79 -2.76 -31.54
CA THR A 552 7.06 -1.95 -30.58
C THR A 552 6.60 -2.76 -29.38
N GLU A 553 6.19 -4.02 -29.59
CA GLU A 553 5.77 -4.93 -28.51
C GLU A 553 6.90 -5.20 -27.51
N GLY A 554 8.14 -5.33 -27.98
CA GLY A 554 9.33 -5.62 -27.19
C GLY A 554 9.91 -7.00 -27.42
N CYS A 555 9.78 -7.49 -28.65
CA CYS A 555 10.41 -8.74 -29.07
C CYS A 555 11.87 -8.52 -29.44
N PHE A 556 12.75 -9.40 -28.97
CA PHE A 556 14.18 -9.37 -29.23
C PHE A 556 14.66 -10.65 -29.93
N GLU A 557 15.25 -11.57 -29.21
CA GLU A 557 15.75 -12.83 -29.77
C GLU A 557 14.58 -13.73 -30.18
N THR A 558 14.72 -14.44 -31.30
CA THR A 558 13.74 -15.43 -31.76
C THR A 558 14.32 -16.83 -31.60
N TYR A 559 13.54 -17.75 -31.09
CA TYR A 559 13.92 -19.15 -30.89
C TYR A 559 12.74 -20.10 -31.17
N GLU A 560 13.07 -21.36 -31.46
CA GLU A 560 12.08 -22.42 -31.57
C GLU A 560 11.85 -23.05 -30.19
N ALA A 561 10.60 -23.05 -29.74
CA ALA A 561 10.20 -23.69 -28.49
C ALA A 561 10.13 -25.22 -28.66
N PRO A 562 10.10 -25.99 -27.56
CA PRO A 562 10.02 -27.46 -27.60
C PRO A 562 8.81 -28.04 -28.35
N ASP A 563 7.75 -27.27 -28.45
CA ASP A 563 6.52 -27.60 -29.20
C ASP A 563 6.59 -27.22 -30.69
N HIS A 564 7.77 -26.86 -31.17
CA HIS A 564 8.02 -26.36 -32.52
C HIS A 564 7.32 -25.05 -32.88
N THR A 565 6.82 -24.30 -31.91
CA THR A 565 6.34 -22.93 -32.11
C THR A 565 7.52 -21.93 -32.04
N TRP A 566 7.37 -20.80 -32.72
CA TRP A 566 8.35 -19.74 -32.65
C TRP A 566 7.97 -18.79 -31.53
N GLN A 567 8.96 -18.48 -30.71
CA GLN A 567 8.81 -17.56 -29.60
C GLN A 567 9.89 -16.49 -29.65
N CYS A 568 9.57 -15.34 -29.08
CA CYS A 568 10.51 -14.25 -28.87
C CYS A 568 10.81 -14.07 -27.39
N VAL A 569 12.03 -13.69 -27.09
CA VAL A 569 12.38 -13.13 -25.78
C VAL A 569 11.72 -11.75 -25.68
N MET A 570 10.83 -11.60 -24.72
CA MET A 570 10.16 -10.34 -24.43
C MET A 570 10.95 -9.56 -23.39
N ASP A 571 11.24 -8.29 -23.66
CA ASP A 571 11.93 -7.40 -22.74
C ASP A 571 11.28 -6.00 -22.78
N PRO A 572 10.16 -5.82 -22.05
CA PRO A 572 9.36 -4.60 -22.13
C PRO A 572 10.10 -3.36 -21.60
N ASP A 573 11.12 -3.53 -20.75
CA ASP A 573 11.88 -2.42 -20.19
C ASP A 573 12.98 -1.92 -21.14
N ALA A 574 13.44 -2.76 -22.05
CA ALA A 574 14.46 -2.42 -23.04
C ALA A 574 13.89 -1.74 -24.31
N VAL A 575 12.57 -1.70 -24.46
CA VAL A 575 11.92 -1.13 -25.65
C VAL A 575 12.10 0.38 -25.69
N TYR A 576 12.17 0.95 -26.88
CA TYR A 576 12.42 2.37 -27.10
C TYR A 576 11.42 3.30 -26.38
N HIS A 577 10.16 2.94 -26.27
CA HIS A 577 9.17 3.75 -25.56
C HIS A 577 9.33 3.68 -24.02
N ALA A 578 9.76 2.54 -23.47
CA ALA A 578 10.09 2.43 -22.05
C ALA A 578 11.33 3.30 -21.73
N GLN A 579 12.32 3.31 -22.62
CA GLN A 579 13.51 4.16 -22.48
C GLN A 579 13.21 5.65 -22.69
N LEU A 580 12.24 5.99 -23.53
CA LEU A 580 11.77 7.37 -23.74
C LEU A 580 11.12 7.97 -22.50
N ARG A 581 10.39 7.16 -21.73
CA ARG A 581 9.64 7.62 -20.53
C ARG A 581 10.50 8.43 -19.55
N PRO A 582 11.63 7.93 -19.03
CA PRO A 582 12.47 8.72 -18.14
C PRO A 582 13.02 9.98 -18.81
N MET A 583 13.34 9.96 -20.10
CA MET A 583 13.82 11.13 -20.81
C MET A 583 12.76 12.24 -20.87
N LEU A 584 11.49 11.88 -21.10
CA LEU A 584 10.36 12.82 -21.05
C LEU A 584 10.13 13.36 -19.65
N GLN A 585 10.22 12.51 -18.64
CA GLN A 585 10.09 12.92 -17.24
C GLN A 585 11.19 13.91 -16.83
N ASP A 586 12.43 13.66 -17.26
CA ASP A 586 13.55 14.57 -17.01
C ASP A 586 13.39 15.90 -17.73
N TYR A 587 12.93 15.87 -18.99
CA TYR A 587 12.62 17.07 -19.76
C TYR A 587 11.54 17.92 -19.05
N LEU A 588 10.42 17.30 -18.68
CA LEU A 588 9.30 17.97 -18.02
C LEU A 588 9.74 18.59 -16.68
N ARG A 589 10.48 17.85 -15.86
CA ARG A 589 11.02 18.37 -14.59
C ARG A 589 11.98 19.54 -14.81
N GLY A 590 12.83 19.44 -15.81
CA GLY A 590 13.77 20.53 -16.17
C GLY A 590 13.08 21.82 -16.62
N HIS A 591 11.83 21.73 -17.10
CA HIS A 591 10.99 22.88 -17.51
C HIS A 591 9.95 23.27 -16.46
N GLY A 592 10.09 22.76 -15.22
CA GLY A 592 9.20 23.12 -14.11
C GLY A 592 7.81 22.47 -14.17
N SER A 593 7.62 21.50 -15.09
CA SER A 593 6.37 20.75 -15.17
C SER A 593 6.43 19.50 -14.28
N HIS A 594 5.38 19.29 -13.49
CA HIS A 594 5.17 18.08 -12.70
C HIS A 594 4.25 17.07 -13.40
N ALA A 595 4.00 17.23 -14.69
CA ALA A 595 3.18 16.33 -15.49
C ALA A 595 3.74 14.89 -15.43
N GLY A 596 2.87 13.94 -15.17
CA GLY A 596 3.21 12.52 -15.29
C GLY A 596 3.40 12.13 -16.77
N VAL A 597 4.15 11.06 -17.03
CA VAL A 597 4.27 10.47 -18.37
C VAL A 597 3.68 9.07 -18.35
N ARG A 598 2.67 8.86 -19.18
CA ARG A 598 2.02 7.56 -19.39
C ARG A 598 2.39 7.02 -20.77
N ILE A 599 2.86 5.78 -20.81
CA ILE A 599 3.16 5.07 -22.04
C ILE A 599 2.15 3.94 -22.22
N ILE A 600 1.53 3.88 -23.39
CA ILE A 600 0.65 2.80 -23.82
C ILE A 600 1.37 2.03 -24.91
N ASN A 601 1.75 0.81 -24.61
CA ASN A 601 2.30 -0.09 -25.62
C ASN A 601 1.16 -0.83 -26.32
N ALA A 602 0.94 -0.48 -27.58
CA ALA A 602 0.00 -1.12 -28.49
C ALA A 602 0.74 -1.85 -29.64
N GLY A 603 1.91 -2.39 -29.37
CA GLY A 603 2.67 -3.29 -30.28
C GLY A 603 2.11 -4.70 -30.24
N ILE A 604 1.98 -5.38 -31.36
CA ILE A 604 1.65 -6.80 -31.47
C ILE A 604 2.49 -7.43 -32.57
N GLY A 605 3.23 -8.47 -32.21
CA GLY A 605 4.11 -9.21 -33.12
C GLY A 605 3.42 -9.70 -34.39
N GLY A 606 4.06 -9.54 -35.53
CA GLY A 606 3.54 -9.98 -36.82
C GLY A 606 2.45 -9.09 -37.42
N ASN A 607 1.95 -8.07 -36.70
CA ASN A 607 0.93 -7.18 -37.24
C ASN A 607 1.47 -6.28 -38.36
N THR A 608 0.60 -6.07 -39.36
CA THR A 608 0.76 -5.05 -40.40
C THR A 608 -0.02 -3.79 -40.04
N SER A 609 0.11 -2.74 -40.82
CA SER A 609 -0.71 -1.50 -40.70
C SER A 609 -2.22 -1.80 -40.77
N ARG A 610 -2.65 -2.86 -41.46
CA ARG A 610 -4.07 -3.26 -41.56
C ARG A 610 -4.61 -3.77 -40.23
N GLU A 611 -3.89 -4.68 -39.57
CA GLU A 611 -4.26 -5.16 -38.24
C GLU A 611 -4.18 -4.01 -37.22
N GLY A 612 -3.17 -3.14 -37.33
CA GLY A 612 -3.05 -1.92 -36.54
C GLY A 612 -4.27 -1.01 -36.67
N LEU A 613 -4.78 -0.79 -37.88
CA LEU A 613 -6.01 -0.04 -38.11
C LEU A 613 -7.26 -0.72 -37.51
N ALA A 614 -7.37 -2.04 -37.64
CA ALA A 614 -8.52 -2.78 -37.14
C ALA A 614 -8.65 -2.74 -35.59
N ARG A 615 -7.52 -2.63 -34.88
CA ARG A 615 -7.49 -2.56 -33.41
C ARG A 615 -7.21 -1.16 -32.83
N LEU A 616 -7.21 -0.14 -33.68
CA LEU A 616 -6.89 1.23 -33.29
C LEU A 616 -7.78 1.76 -32.16
N GLU A 617 -9.11 1.48 -32.23
CA GLU A 617 -10.05 1.91 -31.20
C GLU A 617 -9.80 1.24 -29.84
N PRO A 618 -9.80 -0.10 -29.73
CA PRO A 618 -9.62 -0.78 -28.45
C PRO A 618 -8.22 -0.62 -27.85
N ASP A 619 -7.18 -0.44 -28.66
CA ASP A 619 -5.81 -0.47 -28.16
C ASP A 619 -5.16 0.91 -28.00
N VAL A 620 -5.74 1.94 -28.65
CA VAL A 620 -5.18 3.29 -28.67
C VAL A 620 -6.22 4.35 -28.30
N LEU A 621 -7.29 4.50 -29.12
CA LEU A 621 -8.16 5.68 -29.03
C LEU A 621 -8.95 5.75 -27.72
N ARG A 622 -9.33 4.61 -27.16
CA ARG A 622 -10.04 4.56 -25.87
C ARG A 622 -9.22 5.16 -24.72
N TYR A 623 -7.90 5.23 -24.85
CA TYR A 623 -7.01 5.81 -23.84
C TYR A 623 -6.80 7.31 -24.01
N ARG A 624 -7.36 7.91 -25.06
CA ARG A 624 -7.24 9.33 -25.40
C ARG A 624 -5.81 9.84 -25.29
N PRO A 625 -4.86 9.24 -26.05
CA PRO A 625 -3.47 9.68 -25.97
C PRO A 625 -3.31 11.07 -26.60
N ASP A 626 -2.50 11.91 -26.00
CA ASP A 626 -2.12 13.21 -26.56
C ASP A 626 -1.32 13.05 -27.84
N ILE A 627 -0.42 12.07 -27.84
CA ILE A 627 0.46 11.75 -28.97
C ILE A 627 0.39 10.24 -29.26
N THR A 628 0.24 9.88 -30.52
CA THR A 628 0.34 8.48 -30.95
C THR A 628 1.47 8.30 -31.95
N VAL A 629 2.45 7.48 -31.58
CA VAL A 629 3.54 7.05 -32.45
C VAL A 629 3.12 5.79 -33.18
N VAL A 630 3.15 5.85 -34.52
CA VAL A 630 2.78 4.73 -35.41
C VAL A 630 4.04 4.19 -36.06
N CYS A 631 4.30 2.88 -35.92
CA CYS A 631 5.49 2.23 -36.42
C CYS A 631 5.13 0.90 -37.12
N PHE A 632 4.96 0.93 -38.42
CA PHE A 632 4.70 -0.23 -39.28
C PHE A 632 5.52 -0.22 -40.54
N GLY A 633 5.59 -1.35 -41.20
CA GLY A 633 6.27 -1.51 -42.48
C GLY A 633 7.09 -2.80 -42.63
N LEU A 634 7.66 -3.32 -41.52
CA LEU A 634 8.47 -4.54 -41.55
C LEU A 634 7.65 -5.79 -41.90
N ASN A 635 6.40 -5.84 -41.52
CA ASN A 635 5.51 -6.95 -41.91
C ASN A 635 4.72 -6.63 -43.19
N ASP A 636 4.37 -5.36 -43.42
CA ASP A 636 3.65 -4.94 -44.64
C ASP A 636 4.44 -5.23 -45.90
N VAL A 637 5.78 -5.12 -45.85
CA VAL A 637 6.67 -5.31 -47.00
C VAL A 637 6.60 -6.69 -47.64
N HIS A 638 6.12 -7.70 -46.87
CA HIS A 638 5.90 -9.05 -47.39
C HIS A 638 4.78 -9.11 -48.46
N GLY A 639 3.92 -8.08 -48.52
CA GLY A 639 2.92 -7.92 -49.58
C GLY A 639 3.48 -7.55 -50.96
N GLY A 640 4.79 -7.32 -51.07
CA GLY A 640 5.44 -6.95 -52.33
C GLY A 640 4.92 -5.62 -52.90
N ASP A 641 5.13 -5.37 -54.19
CA ASP A 641 4.63 -4.14 -54.82
C ASP A 641 3.12 -4.04 -54.87
N ALA A 642 2.42 -5.17 -54.86
CA ALA A 642 0.94 -5.22 -54.84
C ALA A 642 0.35 -4.74 -53.48
N GLY A 643 1.08 -4.90 -52.39
CA GLY A 643 0.66 -4.48 -51.06
C GLY A 643 0.85 -3.01 -50.74
N LEU A 644 1.68 -2.30 -51.55
CA LEU A 644 2.12 -0.96 -51.25
C LEU A 644 0.95 0.05 -51.14
N GLY A 645 -0.02 -0.01 -52.07
CA GLY A 645 -1.20 0.86 -52.02
C GLY A 645 -2.05 0.66 -50.80
N ALA A 646 -2.29 -0.61 -50.40
CA ALA A 646 -3.03 -0.92 -49.20
C ALA A 646 -2.35 -0.45 -47.91
N TYR A 647 -0.99 -0.55 -47.88
CA TYR A 647 -0.19 0.01 -46.77
C TYR A 647 -0.40 1.54 -46.64
N GLN A 648 -0.27 2.27 -47.74
CA GLN A 648 -0.49 3.71 -47.76
C GLN A 648 -1.90 4.10 -47.30
N ASP A 649 -2.92 3.37 -47.79
CA ASP A 649 -4.32 3.65 -47.39
C ASP A 649 -4.57 3.40 -45.91
N CYS A 650 -4.02 2.32 -45.35
CA CYS A 650 -4.09 2.03 -43.92
C CYS A 650 -3.45 3.16 -43.10
N LEU A 651 -2.27 3.64 -43.46
CA LEU A 651 -1.61 4.77 -42.77
C LEU A 651 -2.46 6.04 -42.83
N ARG A 652 -3.04 6.36 -44.00
CA ARG A 652 -3.95 7.52 -44.14
C ARG A 652 -5.14 7.44 -43.20
N GLU A 653 -5.78 6.28 -43.12
CA GLU A 653 -6.93 6.08 -42.23
C GLU A 653 -6.54 6.12 -40.75
N ILE A 654 -5.42 5.54 -40.34
CA ILE A 654 -4.88 5.64 -38.98
C ILE A 654 -4.66 7.10 -38.60
N PHE A 655 -3.97 7.87 -39.42
CA PHE A 655 -3.69 9.29 -39.13
C PHE A 655 -4.96 10.13 -39.05
N ARG A 656 -5.95 9.87 -39.92
CA ARG A 656 -7.24 10.55 -39.87
C ARG A 656 -8.03 10.21 -38.61
N ALA A 657 -8.02 8.94 -38.19
CA ALA A 657 -8.74 8.49 -37.00
C ALA A 657 -8.12 9.08 -35.73
N LEU A 658 -6.78 9.08 -35.63
CA LEU A 658 -6.05 9.70 -34.51
C LEU A 658 -6.40 11.18 -34.36
N ARG A 659 -6.34 11.95 -35.43
CA ARG A 659 -6.68 13.39 -35.40
C ARG A 659 -8.13 13.66 -35.04
N ARG A 660 -9.07 12.82 -35.55
CA ARG A 660 -10.49 12.95 -35.18
C ARG A 660 -10.72 12.71 -33.71
N ALA A 661 -9.89 11.88 -33.09
CA ALA A 661 -9.93 11.59 -31.65
C ALA A 661 -9.13 12.59 -30.80
N GLY A 662 -8.51 13.63 -31.39
CA GLY A 662 -7.69 14.61 -30.68
C GLY A 662 -6.25 14.18 -30.41
N SER A 663 -5.79 13.03 -30.93
CA SER A 663 -4.42 12.58 -30.75
C SER A 663 -3.52 13.08 -31.89
N MET A 664 -2.33 13.59 -31.54
CA MET A 664 -1.31 14.03 -32.52
C MET A 664 -0.53 12.81 -33.06
N PRO A 665 -0.65 12.48 -34.35
CA PRO A 665 0.08 11.36 -34.91
C PRO A 665 1.54 11.72 -35.18
N VAL A 666 2.45 10.81 -34.88
CA VAL A 666 3.85 10.80 -35.29
C VAL A 666 4.12 9.46 -35.98
N PHE A 667 4.74 9.46 -37.13
CA PHE A 667 5.17 8.22 -37.78
C PHE A 667 6.66 7.97 -37.51
N MET A 668 6.96 6.79 -36.98
CA MET A 668 8.35 6.34 -36.83
C MET A 668 8.65 5.26 -37.84
N THR A 669 9.62 5.51 -38.74
CA THR A 669 10.09 4.47 -39.61
C THR A 669 10.85 3.40 -38.81
N PRO A 670 10.61 2.10 -39.04
CA PRO A 670 11.32 1.04 -38.32
C PRO A 670 12.80 0.96 -38.71
N ASN A 671 13.49 -0.04 -38.15
CA ASN A 671 14.88 -0.40 -38.52
C ASN A 671 14.99 -1.03 -39.90
N MET A 672 16.22 -1.22 -40.36
CA MET A 672 16.54 -2.11 -41.49
C MET A 672 16.34 -3.58 -41.06
N MET A 673 15.99 -4.44 -42.02
CA MET A 673 16.12 -5.90 -41.89
C MET A 673 17.60 -6.33 -42.13
N CYS A 674 17.87 -7.62 -41.89
CA CYS A 674 19.22 -8.18 -42.10
C CYS A 674 19.72 -7.98 -43.53
N THR A 675 21.04 -7.80 -43.67
CA THR A 675 21.75 -7.62 -44.95
C THR A 675 22.64 -8.82 -45.30
N GLY A 676 22.61 -9.85 -44.48
CA GLY A 676 23.31 -11.11 -44.65
C GLY A 676 22.60 -12.26 -43.94
N THR A 677 23.01 -13.49 -44.28
CA THR A 677 22.55 -14.69 -43.58
C THR A 677 23.68 -15.24 -42.72
N THR A 678 23.32 -15.83 -41.58
CA THR A 678 24.27 -16.34 -40.58
C THR A 678 24.09 -17.83 -40.34
N ALA A 679 25.02 -18.43 -39.63
CA ALA A 679 24.94 -19.85 -39.23
C ALA A 679 23.99 -20.08 -38.05
N ARG A 680 23.48 -19.02 -37.41
CA ARG A 680 22.62 -19.12 -36.21
C ARG A 680 21.41 -20.05 -36.43
N TYR A 681 20.78 -19.95 -37.58
CA TYR A 681 19.60 -20.72 -37.92
C TYR A 681 19.87 -21.92 -38.83
N ALA A 682 21.11 -22.40 -38.92
CA ALA A 682 21.47 -23.53 -39.80
C ALA A 682 20.63 -24.80 -39.47
N ALA A 683 20.36 -25.03 -38.20
CA ALA A 683 19.56 -26.17 -37.70
C ALA A 683 18.04 -25.95 -37.73
N CYS A 684 17.56 -24.72 -38.00
CA CYS A 684 16.14 -24.37 -38.01
C CYS A 684 15.74 -23.85 -39.41
N PRO A 685 15.31 -24.74 -40.33
CA PRO A 685 15.00 -24.36 -41.71
C PRO A 685 14.01 -23.19 -41.85
N PRO A 686 12.88 -23.12 -41.04
CA PRO A 686 11.95 -22.00 -41.19
C PRO A 686 12.56 -20.64 -40.84
N LEU A 687 13.37 -20.53 -39.78
CA LEU A 687 14.03 -19.28 -39.43
C LEU A 687 15.12 -18.88 -40.42
N ARG A 688 15.82 -19.89 -40.95
CA ARG A 688 16.81 -19.67 -42.01
C ARG A 688 16.14 -19.13 -43.28
N GLU A 689 15.00 -19.69 -43.67
CA GLU A 689 14.23 -19.25 -44.83
C GLU A 689 13.70 -17.82 -44.62
N MET A 690 13.17 -17.53 -43.43
CA MET A 690 12.75 -16.19 -43.07
C MET A 690 13.90 -15.18 -43.12
N GLN A 691 15.06 -15.51 -42.54
CA GLN A 691 16.25 -14.66 -42.63
C GLN A 691 16.66 -14.37 -44.08
N ALA A 692 16.70 -15.40 -44.91
CA ALA A 692 17.05 -15.25 -46.34
C ALA A 692 16.01 -14.38 -47.07
N HIS A 693 14.71 -14.55 -46.77
CA HIS A 693 13.64 -13.76 -47.36
C HIS A 693 13.73 -12.28 -46.93
N CYS A 694 13.87 -12.00 -45.64
CA CYS A 694 14.04 -10.63 -45.13
C CYS A 694 15.29 -9.94 -45.70
N CYS A 695 16.39 -10.67 -45.79
CA CYS A 695 17.60 -10.20 -46.43
C CYS A 695 17.37 -9.81 -47.91
N ALA A 696 16.66 -10.65 -48.65
CA ALA A 696 16.31 -10.38 -50.06
C ALA A 696 15.41 -9.13 -50.18
N LEU A 697 14.38 -8.98 -49.34
CA LEU A 697 13.52 -7.79 -49.33
C LEU A 697 14.28 -6.50 -49.01
N GLN A 698 15.26 -6.57 -48.12
CA GLN A 698 16.12 -5.42 -47.81
C GLN A 698 17.04 -5.05 -48.97
N LEU A 699 17.73 -6.04 -49.55
CA LEU A 699 18.75 -5.80 -50.56
C LEU A 699 18.16 -5.48 -51.95
N ASN A 700 16.95 -5.95 -52.28
CA ASN A 700 16.27 -5.62 -53.54
C ASN A 700 15.54 -4.25 -53.51
N GLY A 701 15.64 -3.53 -52.40
CA GLY A 701 15.04 -2.20 -52.21
C GLY A 701 13.54 -2.20 -51.94
N GLN A 702 12.93 -3.36 -51.66
CA GLN A 702 11.50 -3.44 -51.33
C GLN A 702 11.20 -2.67 -50.04
N VAL A 703 12.03 -2.82 -49.00
CA VAL A 703 11.89 -2.06 -47.73
C VAL A 703 12.04 -0.57 -47.98
N ASP A 704 13.02 -0.15 -48.82
CA ASP A 704 13.21 1.26 -49.16
C ASP A 704 11.95 1.87 -49.81
N ARG A 705 11.26 1.11 -50.71
CA ARG A 705 10.01 1.57 -51.35
C ARG A 705 8.89 1.76 -50.35
N TYR A 706 8.71 0.85 -49.36
CA TYR A 706 7.71 0.96 -48.33
C TYR A 706 7.97 2.15 -47.37
N MET A 707 9.24 2.36 -47.00
CA MET A 707 9.62 3.51 -46.19
C MET A 707 9.42 4.82 -46.92
N GLN A 708 9.72 4.86 -48.22
CA GLN A 708 9.44 6.06 -49.02
C GLN A 708 7.94 6.32 -49.15
N ALA A 709 7.15 5.28 -49.41
CA ALA A 709 5.68 5.39 -49.47
C ALA A 709 5.06 5.90 -48.18
N ALA A 710 5.61 5.49 -47.02
CA ALA A 710 5.18 6.03 -45.72
C ALA A 710 5.52 7.53 -45.57
N ARG A 711 6.76 7.94 -45.97
CA ARG A 711 7.14 9.36 -45.95
C ARG A 711 6.22 10.20 -46.83
N ASP A 712 5.89 9.72 -48.04
CA ASP A 712 4.98 10.41 -48.95
C ASP A 712 3.59 10.62 -48.32
N VAL A 713 3.05 9.59 -47.65
CA VAL A 713 1.77 9.70 -46.90
C VAL A 713 1.89 10.67 -45.72
N CYS A 714 3.03 10.66 -45.03
CA CYS A 714 3.23 11.58 -43.90
C CYS A 714 3.33 13.03 -44.40
N GLU A 715 4.03 13.29 -45.51
CA GLU A 715 4.09 14.61 -46.12
C GLU A 715 2.70 15.08 -46.58
N GLU A 716 1.94 14.23 -47.29
CA GLU A 716 0.56 14.49 -47.69
C GLU A 716 -0.34 14.83 -46.47
N ALA A 717 -0.22 14.04 -45.43
CA ALA A 717 -1.02 14.17 -44.21
C ALA A 717 -0.44 15.19 -43.22
N ARG A 718 0.71 15.78 -43.45
CA ARG A 718 1.46 16.67 -42.53
C ARG A 718 1.66 15.99 -41.15
N VAL A 719 2.14 14.74 -41.15
CA VAL A 719 2.48 13.98 -39.95
C VAL A 719 3.99 14.03 -39.77
N PRO A 720 4.49 14.43 -38.59
CA PRO A 720 5.92 14.39 -38.29
C PRO A 720 6.50 12.98 -38.44
N VAL A 721 7.71 12.92 -39.01
CA VAL A 721 8.42 11.65 -39.21
C VAL A 721 9.64 11.57 -38.30
N CYS A 722 9.67 10.52 -37.47
CA CYS A 722 10.86 10.07 -36.76
C CYS A 722 11.57 9.03 -37.65
N ASP A 723 12.53 9.50 -38.45
CA ASP A 723 13.15 8.69 -39.52
C ASP A 723 14.29 7.82 -38.98
N CYS A 724 13.99 6.78 -38.27
CA CYS A 724 14.96 5.82 -37.77
C CYS A 724 15.57 4.99 -38.89
N TYR A 725 14.80 4.68 -39.96
CA TYR A 725 15.32 3.95 -41.12
C TYR A 725 16.49 4.65 -41.80
N ALA A 726 16.44 5.99 -41.91
CA ALA A 726 17.54 6.76 -42.45
C ALA A 726 18.83 6.58 -41.64
N LEU A 727 18.75 6.57 -40.31
CA LEU A 727 19.90 6.33 -39.43
C LEU A 727 20.49 4.95 -39.63
N TRP A 728 19.65 3.93 -39.83
CA TRP A 728 20.12 2.58 -40.15
C TRP A 728 20.81 2.52 -41.54
N LYS A 729 20.27 3.23 -42.53
CA LYS A 729 20.90 3.32 -43.88
C LYS A 729 22.25 4.02 -43.83
N GLU A 730 22.43 5.04 -42.99
CA GLU A 730 23.72 5.69 -42.76
C GLU A 730 24.75 4.73 -42.21
N ARG A 731 24.38 3.93 -41.20
CA ARG A 731 25.23 2.88 -40.62
C ARG A 731 25.63 1.84 -41.67
N PHE A 732 24.67 1.36 -42.45
CA PHE A 732 24.93 0.43 -43.55
C PHE A 732 25.88 1.00 -44.60
N SER A 733 25.66 2.26 -45.00
CA SER A 733 26.53 2.95 -45.94
C SER A 733 27.94 3.21 -45.37
N GLY A 734 28.06 3.34 -44.06
CA GLY A 734 29.30 3.42 -43.32
C GLY A 734 30.04 2.08 -43.18
N GLY A 735 29.44 0.98 -43.65
CA GLY A 735 30.05 -0.34 -43.64
C GLY A 735 29.79 -1.17 -42.40
N GLU A 736 28.84 -0.76 -41.55
CA GLU A 736 28.44 -1.57 -40.40
C GLU A 736 27.63 -2.81 -40.84
N ASP A 737 27.85 -3.94 -40.16
CA ASP A 737 27.09 -5.16 -40.39
C ASP A 737 25.70 -5.05 -39.70
N ILE A 738 24.70 -4.71 -40.48
CA ILE A 738 23.32 -4.57 -40.00
C ILE A 738 22.80 -5.85 -39.37
N THR A 739 23.14 -7.02 -39.90
CA THR A 739 22.70 -8.32 -39.37
C THR A 739 23.19 -8.52 -37.95
N ALA A 740 24.41 -8.13 -37.62
CA ALA A 740 24.97 -8.22 -36.26
C ALA A 740 24.37 -7.20 -35.28
N LEU A 741 23.71 -6.15 -35.76
CA LEU A 741 23.00 -5.16 -34.94
C LEU A 741 21.59 -5.62 -34.53
N LEU A 742 21.09 -6.70 -35.11
CA LEU A 742 19.76 -7.24 -34.83
C LEU A 742 19.86 -8.37 -33.82
N SER A 743 19.06 -8.32 -32.76
CA SER A 743 19.04 -9.31 -31.67
C SER A 743 18.66 -10.71 -32.17
N ASN A 744 17.74 -10.79 -33.13
CA ASN A 744 17.37 -12.02 -33.81
C ASN A 744 18.08 -12.25 -35.17
N GLU A 745 19.00 -11.38 -35.53
CA GLU A 745 19.70 -11.43 -36.82
C GLU A 745 18.77 -11.46 -38.06
N ILE A 746 17.50 -11.05 -37.88
CA ILE A 746 16.47 -11.00 -38.95
C ILE A 746 15.94 -9.57 -39.09
N ASN A 747 15.24 -9.06 -38.07
CA ASN A 747 14.53 -7.78 -38.16
C ASN A 747 14.30 -7.08 -36.82
N HIS A 748 14.69 -7.64 -35.66
CA HIS A 748 14.53 -7.01 -34.36
C HIS A 748 15.85 -6.32 -33.94
N PRO A 749 15.84 -5.01 -33.65
CA PRO A 749 17.03 -4.31 -33.18
C PRO A 749 17.52 -4.87 -31.84
N SER A 750 18.82 -4.79 -31.61
CA SER A 750 19.38 -5.12 -30.29
C SER A 750 19.00 -4.03 -29.26
N ARG A 751 18.97 -4.39 -27.98
CA ARG A 751 18.56 -3.50 -26.87
C ARG A 751 19.24 -2.12 -26.87
N PRO A 752 20.56 -2.00 -27.11
CA PRO A 752 21.22 -0.68 -27.21
C PRO A 752 20.66 0.21 -28.34
N LEU A 753 20.15 -0.39 -29.42
CA LEU A 753 19.63 0.37 -30.56
C LEU A 753 18.22 0.87 -30.34
N HIS A 754 17.46 0.30 -29.41
CA HIS A 754 16.19 0.88 -28.97
C HIS A 754 16.39 2.25 -28.29
N ARG A 755 17.56 2.46 -27.66
CA ARG A 755 17.89 3.79 -27.11
C ARG A 755 18.04 4.84 -28.21
N LEU A 756 18.66 4.48 -29.31
CA LEU A 756 18.74 5.37 -30.46
C LEU A 756 17.36 5.83 -30.96
N PHE A 757 16.39 4.92 -31.00
CA PHE A 757 15.01 5.24 -31.36
C PHE A 757 14.36 6.20 -30.37
N ALA A 758 14.55 5.95 -29.07
CA ALA A 758 14.04 6.83 -28.02
C ALA A 758 14.61 8.25 -28.12
N GLU A 759 15.92 8.38 -28.32
CA GLU A 759 16.61 9.67 -28.47
C GLU A 759 16.16 10.44 -29.72
N GLN A 760 16.04 9.73 -30.84
CA GLN A 760 15.56 10.33 -32.08
C GLN A 760 14.11 10.77 -31.98
N LEU A 761 13.27 9.97 -31.32
CA LEU A 761 11.87 10.31 -31.12
C LEU A 761 11.72 11.52 -30.20
N LEU A 762 12.46 11.58 -29.09
CA LEU A 762 12.47 12.76 -28.22
C LEU A 762 12.86 14.02 -29.01
N HIS A 763 13.92 13.92 -29.84
CA HIS A 763 14.35 15.03 -30.67
C HIS A 763 13.22 15.52 -31.62
N VAL A 764 12.47 14.60 -32.23
CA VAL A 764 11.34 14.95 -33.09
C VAL A 764 10.20 15.60 -32.30
N LEU A 765 9.85 15.04 -31.15
CA LEU A 765 8.78 15.59 -30.27
C LEU A 765 9.10 17.03 -29.85
N LEU A 766 10.36 17.32 -29.54
CA LEU A 766 10.83 18.66 -29.17
C LEU A 766 10.87 19.60 -30.37
N ARG A 767 11.47 19.18 -31.48
CA ARG A 767 11.61 19.99 -32.69
C ARG A 767 10.25 20.44 -33.26
N GLU A 768 9.27 19.56 -33.26
CA GLU A 768 7.94 19.83 -33.79
C GLU A 768 7.02 20.51 -32.76
N GLY A 769 7.49 20.81 -31.54
CA GLY A 769 6.71 21.46 -30.48
C GLY A 769 5.54 20.64 -29.96
N LEU A 770 5.55 19.31 -30.17
CA LEU A 770 4.40 18.45 -29.83
C LEU A 770 4.21 18.31 -28.32
N LEU A 771 5.28 18.38 -27.53
CA LEU A 771 5.20 18.34 -26.07
C LEU A 771 4.56 19.61 -25.52
N ASP A 772 4.92 20.78 -26.08
CA ASP A 772 4.35 22.06 -25.66
C ASP A 772 2.85 22.14 -26.02
N GLN A 773 2.50 21.65 -27.22
CA GLN A 773 1.10 21.60 -27.66
C GLN A 773 0.28 20.66 -26.78
N ALA A 774 0.79 19.45 -26.49
CA ALA A 774 0.11 18.48 -25.63
C ALA A 774 -0.12 18.99 -24.18
N LEU A 775 0.75 19.86 -23.70
CA LEU A 775 0.65 20.46 -22.36
C LEU A 775 -0.25 21.71 -22.35
N GLN A 776 -0.45 22.40 -23.48
CA GLN A 776 -1.27 23.62 -23.57
C GLN A 776 -2.74 23.35 -23.86
N GLU A 777 -3.11 22.25 -24.51
CA GLU A 777 -4.53 21.93 -24.84
C GLU A 777 -5.41 21.59 -23.61
N THR A 778 -4.85 21.69 -22.41
CA THR A 778 -5.52 21.34 -21.13
C THR A 778 -5.79 22.55 -20.21
N ASP A 779 -5.48 23.77 -20.63
CA ASP A 779 -5.92 25.01 -19.97
C ASP A 779 -7.34 25.37 -20.50
#